data_feffcd0a78ff22d0dc8ae8f0481f02f1
#
_entry.id   feffcd0a78ff22d0dc8ae8f0481f02f1
#
_cell.length_a   1.000
_cell.length_b   1.000
_cell.length_c   1.000
_cell.angle_alpha   90.00
_cell.angle_beta   90.00
_cell.angle_gamma   90.00
#
_symmetry.space_group_name_H-M   'P 1'
#
loop_
_entity.id
_entity.type
_entity.pdbx_description
1 polymer ?
#
loop_
_entity_poly.entity_id
_entity_poly.type
_entity_poly.pdbx_seq_one_letter_code
_entity_poly.pdbx_strand_id
1 'polypeptide(L)'
;MQGDGPVLIALDLPLRAGDAAFTFSAGAAAGAPRGSGVIVAFGRRLLPGIVLGEGAPRKGLRPVLALAGAAPLVPPEVVDLAEWVAAEYLSSIGEALAAAVPWDALWSGVRLRCEGGEAVNQPAPARAALEAMERKPVSLVRAARLLAPAWETLGPIAESRVLKAIWAAARGGASGVGAVQPGGAAQTQAGSGLCVAVREAMSGGPRQILVAGWSRTPAYLAAIRCARAAGWSTVAAFASVDAASEFAQAADHAGLEPVLSHGDLPAAARLGAWRRAMGARQVLAVGTRGAVFAPVAGPVLAIVDDEDGSGHKEERAPRYVTRAVAAERTRAAGVLVVGATTPPVATYAGVRDGSLRLVALPSPRVRLGIIDLRRRPDPRQEISRPLQDAVLSTARRRGRVVLICDRKGYAGGLQCGECGVVAQCRRCGVAMPYDRSRRRLRCRFCALTEAAPHVCSRCGAARLMPVGAGSERLVALLRRITPAVWRFDSDVLGSGAEAAALLAPFRERGGVLVATSLVLPHLGALRPDLVGFVAADRMLHRPEYRAAERALALIRTVGMATRALVLVETADPSHPAVRAVTAPSLRPFYAGELEMREALGYPPFRSLTALRITARAQAAAEAVAARLAAGATPEVEILGPIPEAGAPWEGRARWEIVIKAAGRSAANRLVRPLLLGIGVPRDVRISADADPHDL
;
A
#
# COMPACT_ATOMS: atom_id res chain seq x y z
N MET A 1 -32.52 -19.44 28.23
CA MET A 1 -32.16 -18.02 28.46
C MET A 1 -30.70 -17.82 28.01
N GLN A 2 -30.44 -17.93 26.71
CA GLN A 2 -29.15 -17.62 26.08
C GLN A 2 -29.40 -16.45 25.11
N GLY A 3 -28.85 -15.27 25.41
CA GLY A 3 -28.86 -14.20 24.42
C GLY A 3 -29.03 -12.74 24.86
N ASP A 4 -29.23 -12.44 26.15
CA ASP A 4 -29.41 -11.05 26.62
C ASP A 4 -28.13 -10.42 27.21
N GLY A 5 -26.99 -11.07 27.04
CA GLY A 5 -25.71 -10.56 27.51
C GLY A 5 -25.22 -9.34 26.71
N PRO A 6 -24.28 -8.54 27.27
CA PRO A 6 -23.69 -7.43 26.56
C PRO A 6 -22.93 -7.89 25.32
N VAL A 7 -22.95 -7.10 24.25
CA VAL A 7 -22.27 -7.37 22.97
C VAL A 7 -21.12 -6.40 22.75
N LEU A 8 -20.00 -6.90 22.22
CA LEU A 8 -18.85 -6.11 21.81
C LEU A 8 -19.00 -5.74 20.34
N ILE A 9 -18.88 -4.47 20.02
CA ILE A 9 -19.13 -3.93 18.67
C ILE A 9 -17.96 -3.07 18.23
N ALA A 10 -17.45 -3.34 17.01
CA ALA A 10 -16.50 -2.48 16.33
C ALA A 10 -17.21 -1.32 15.64
N LEU A 11 -16.71 -0.11 15.85
CA LEU A 11 -17.15 1.10 15.15
C LEU A 11 -16.00 1.68 14.36
N ASP A 12 -16.27 2.24 13.17
CA ASP A 12 -15.24 2.94 12.37
C ASP A 12 -14.86 4.26 13.05
N LEU A 13 -13.98 4.16 14.02
CA LEU A 13 -13.44 5.25 14.82
C LEU A 13 -11.93 5.07 14.97
N PRO A 14 -11.15 6.18 15.03
CA PRO A 14 -9.69 6.11 15.18
C PRO A 14 -9.28 5.54 16.53
N LEU A 15 -8.09 4.95 16.61
CA LEU A 15 -7.54 4.28 17.79
C LEU A 15 -7.55 5.15 19.07
N ARG A 16 -7.47 6.49 18.94
CA ARG A 16 -7.60 7.43 20.09
C ARG A 16 -8.94 7.34 20.83
N ALA A 17 -9.97 6.80 20.19
CA ALA A 17 -11.27 6.53 20.84
C ALA A 17 -11.29 5.21 21.63
N GLY A 18 -10.13 4.67 21.97
CA GLY A 18 -9.95 3.30 22.45
C GLY A 18 -9.68 2.36 21.30
N ASP A 19 -9.83 1.05 21.50
CA ASP A 19 -9.68 0.07 20.40
C ASP A 19 -10.82 0.16 19.37
N ALA A 20 -11.71 1.16 19.49
CA ALA A 20 -12.97 1.32 18.76
C ALA A 20 -13.88 0.07 18.82
N ALA A 21 -13.65 -0.77 19.81
CA ALA A 21 -14.53 -1.85 20.22
C ALA A 21 -15.24 -1.43 21.51
N PHE A 22 -16.55 -1.33 21.46
CA PHE A 22 -17.37 -0.82 22.56
C PHE A 22 -18.41 -1.84 22.97
N THR A 23 -18.63 -1.95 24.28
CA THR A 23 -19.67 -2.83 24.81
C THR A 23 -21.01 -2.10 24.85
N PHE A 24 -22.04 -2.76 24.32
CA PHE A 24 -23.44 -2.33 24.35
C PHE A 24 -24.30 -3.40 25.01
N SER A 25 -25.48 -3.06 25.53
CA SER A 25 -26.47 -4.07 25.84
C SER A 25 -27.05 -4.66 24.55
N ALA A 26 -27.40 -5.94 24.56
CA ALA A 26 -27.79 -6.66 23.34
C ALA A 26 -28.93 -6.00 22.57
N GLY A 27 -30.00 -5.58 23.24
CA GLY A 27 -31.15 -4.92 22.59
C GLY A 27 -31.61 -5.67 21.36
N ALA A 28 -31.60 -5.00 20.20
CA ALA A 28 -31.98 -5.61 18.92
C ALA A 28 -30.97 -6.68 18.40
N ALA A 29 -29.80 -6.77 18.97
CA ALA A 29 -28.75 -7.73 18.57
C ALA A 29 -28.66 -8.95 19.50
N ALA A 30 -29.66 -9.21 20.35
CA ALA A 30 -29.66 -10.39 21.20
C ALA A 30 -29.56 -11.66 20.35
N GLY A 31 -28.53 -12.49 20.63
CA GLY A 31 -28.24 -13.70 19.88
C GLY A 31 -27.62 -13.48 18.47
N ALA A 32 -27.28 -12.24 18.12
CA ALA A 32 -26.66 -11.95 16.81
C ALA A 32 -25.26 -12.57 16.74
N PRO A 33 -24.96 -13.34 15.66
CA PRO A 33 -23.65 -13.96 15.51
C PRO A 33 -22.55 -12.93 15.20
N ARG A 34 -21.29 -13.31 15.46
CA ARG A 34 -20.10 -12.55 15.07
C ARG A 34 -20.16 -12.17 13.60
N GLY A 35 -19.80 -10.92 13.28
CA GLY A 35 -19.87 -10.37 11.93
C GLY A 35 -21.22 -9.75 11.56
N SER A 36 -22.24 -9.82 12.42
CA SER A 36 -23.52 -9.18 12.19
C SER A 36 -23.37 -7.65 12.18
N GLY A 37 -24.06 -7.02 11.24
CA GLY A 37 -24.16 -5.56 11.17
C GLY A 37 -25.20 -5.00 12.13
N VAL A 38 -24.87 -3.91 12.80
CA VAL A 38 -25.73 -3.28 13.80
C VAL A 38 -25.73 -1.76 13.68
N ILE A 39 -26.77 -1.11 14.18
CA ILE A 39 -26.84 0.34 14.36
C ILE A 39 -26.89 0.67 15.85
N VAL A 40 -26.00 1.52 16.29
CA VAL A 40 -25.88 1.95 17.68
C VAL A 40 -25.92 3.46 17.84
N ALA A 41 -26.33 3.92 19.03
CA ALA A 41 -26.21 5.32 19.42
C ALA A 41 -24.84 5.58 20.08
N PHE A 42 -24.01 6.41 19.46
CA PHE A 42 -22.71 6.81 19.97
C PHE A 42 -22.58 8.34 20.05
N GLY A 43 -22.48 8.86 21.28
CA GLY A 43 -22.65 10.30 21.52
C GLY A 43 -24.06 10.75 21.10
N ARG A 44 -24.16 11.71 20.20
CA ARG A 44 -25.40 12.17 19.55
C ARG A 44 -25.49 11.75 18.08
N ARG A 45 -24.89 10.60 17.73
CA ARG A 45 -24.82 10.07 16.36
C ARG A 45 -25.31 8.64 16.33
N LEU A 46 -25.93 8.24 15.23
CA LEU A 46 -26.16 6.84 14.92
C LEU A 46 -25.01 6.36 14.06
N LEU A 47 -24.31 5.34 14.52
CA LEU A 47 -23.17 4.75 13.83
C LEU A 47 -23.47 3.29 13.48
N PRO A 48 -23.03 2.85 12.30
CA PRO A 48 -23.01 1.45 11.96
C PRO A 48 -21.82 0.77 12.64
N GLY A 49 -21.99 -0.51 12.98
CA GLY A 49 -20.96 -1.32 13.60
C GLY A 49 -21.08 -2.79 13.23
N ILE A 50 -20.05 -3.55 13.58
CA ILE A 50 -19.98 -5.00 13.39
C ILE A 50 -19.84 -5.68 14.76
N VAL A 51 -20.64 -6.70 15.01
CA VAL A 51 -20.58 -7.52 16.23
C VAL A 51 -19.28 -8.35 16.21
N LEU A 52 -18.51 -8.22 17.29
CA LEU A 52 -17.26 -8.97 17.49
C LEU A 52 -17.48 -10.21 18.37
N GLY A 53 -18.45 -10.19 19.24
CA GLY A 53 -18.74 -11.25 20.21
C GLY A 53 -19.38 -10.71 21.48
N GLU A 54 -19.20 -11.44 22.58
CA GLU A 54 -19.68 -11.05 23.89
C GLU A 54 -18.86 -9.88 24.47
N GLY A 55 -19.56 -8.95 25.10
CA GLY A 55 -18.97 -7.79 25.76
C GLY A 55 -18.81 -8.00 27.27
N ALA A 56 -17.99 -7.18 27.91
CA ALA A 56 -17.86 -7.18 29.36
C ALA A 56 -19.11 -6.54 30.02
N PRO A 57 -19.68 -7.16 31.06
CA PRO A 57 -20.83 -6.61 31.77
C PRO A 57 -20.47 -5.28 32.47
N ARG A 58 -21.25 -4.24 32.20
CA ARG A 58 -21.12 -2.90 32.79
C ARG A 58 -22.51 -2.31 33.06
N LYS A 59 -22.61 -1.47 34.09
CA LYS A 59 -23.84 -0.68 34.33
C LYS A 59 -23.96 0.45 33.32
N GLY A 60 -25.19 0.76 32.91
CA GLY A 60 -25.49 1.91 32.04
C GLY A 60 -25.08 1.72 30.57
N LEU A 61 -25.00 0.48 30.09
CA LEU A 61 -24.76 0.20 28.68
C LEU A 61 -25.91 0.72 27.82
N ARG A 62 -25.57 1.38 26.71
CA ARG A 62 -26.57 1.76 25.69
C ARG A 62 -26.93 0.53 24.85
N PRO A 63 -28.20 0.39 24.44
CA PRO A 63 -28.62 -0.77 23.67
C PRO A 63 -28.25 -0.64 22.19
N VAL A 64 -28.16 -1.80 21.52
CA VAL A 64 -28.17 -1.87 20.06
C VAL A 64 -29.57 -1.54 19.57
N LEU A 65 -29.69 -0.55 18.66
CA LEU A 65 -30.97 -0.04 18.19
C LEU A 65 -31.57 -0.90 17.07
N ALA A 66 -30.77 -1.41 16.18
CA ALA A 66 -31.26 -2.22 15.05
C ALA A 66 -30.17 -3.21 14.58
N LEU A 67 -30.62 -4.38 14.14
CA LEU A 67 -29.81 -5.38 13.44
C LEU A 67 -29.92 -5.16 11.93
N ALA A 68 -28.83 -5.16 11.24
CA ALA A 68 -28.76 -4.99 9.80
C ALA A 68 -28.73 -6.36 9.11
N GLY A 69 -29.90 -6.92 8.86
CA GLY A 69 -30.08 -8.24 8.22
C GLY A 69 -30.06 -9.42 9.22
N ALA A 70 -30.54 -10.57 8.75
CA ALA A 70 -30.62 -11.78 9.55
C ALA A 70 -29.31 -12.60 9.58
N ALA A 71 -28.44 -12.40 8.59
CA ALA A 71 -27.16 -13.10 8.46
C ALA A 71 -25.98 -12.12 8.69
N PRO A 72 -24.81 -12.62 9.10
CA PRO A 72 -23.60 -11.82 9.19
C PRO A 72 -23.28 -11.08 7.90
N LEU A 73 -22.94 -9.79 8.00
CA LEU A 73 -22.50 -8.97 6.86
C LEU A 73 -21.05 -9.22 6.51
N VAL A 74 -20.26 -9.65 7.49
CA VAL A 74 -18.83 -9.94 7.38
C VAL A 74 -18.62 -11.34 7.91
N PRO A 75 -18.05 -12.27 7.13
CA PRO A 75 -17.70 -13.59 7.63
C PRO A 75 -16.75 -13.53 8.82
N PRO A 76 -16.85 -14.46 9.80
CA PRO A 76 -15.97 -14.51 10.96
C PRO A 76 -14.48 -14.49 10.60
N GLU A 77 -14.09 -15.18 9.55
CA GLU A 77 -12.70 -15.27 9.09
C GLU A 77 -12.15 -13.90 8.63
N VAL A 78 -13.00 -13.04 8.07
CA VAL A 78 -12.62 -11.68 7.68
C VAL A 78 -12.56 -10.78 8.92
N VAL A 79 -13.42 -11.01 9.91
CA VAL A 79 -13.34 -10.30 11.21
C VAL A 79 -12.04 -10.67 11.92
N ASP A 80 -11.68 -11.95 11.97
CA ASP A 80 -10.42 -12.42 12.58
C ASP A 80 -9.20 -11.82 11.89
N LEU A 81 -9.23 -11.76 10.56
CA LEU A 81 -8.16 -11.12 9.78
C LEU A 81 -8.07 -9.62 10.04
N ALA A 82 -9.20 -8.94 10.23
CA ALA A 82 -9.23 -7.52 10.57
C ALA A 82 -8.71 -7.28 12.02
N GLU A 83 -9.01 -8.15 12.97
CA GLU A 83 -8.44 -8.10 14.32
C GLU A 83 -6.92 -8.26 14.30
N TRP A 84 -6.42 -9.21 13.51
CA TRP A 84 -4.98 -9.37 13.31
C TRP A 84 -4.36 -8.09 12.70
N VAL A 85 -4.98 -7.51 11.67
CA VAL A 85 -4.52 -6.26 11.05
C VAL A 85 -4.50 -5.12 12.07
N ALA A 86 -5.53 -4.98 12.91
CA ALA A 86 -5.59 -3.95 13.93
C ALA A 86 -4.46 -4.07 14.95
N ALA A 87 -4.17 -5.29 15.38
CA ALA A 87 -3.08 -5.58 16.32
C ALA A 87 -1.70 -5.35 15.69
N GLU A 88 -1.51 -5.84 14.47
CA GLU A 88 -0.23 -5.84 13.77
C GLU A 88 0.16 -4.45 13.28
N TYR A 89 -0.81 -3.66 12.79
CA TYR A 89 -0.58 -2.35 12.18
C TYR A 89 -1.01 -1.16 13.05
N LEU A 90 -1.18 -1.38 14.36
CA LEU A 90 -1.40 -0.32 15.34
C LEU A 90 -2.62 0.57 14.99
N SER A 91 -3.71 -0.04 14.57
CA SER A 91 -4.98 0.63 14.33
C SER A 91 -6.07 0.17 15.27
N SER A 92 -7.23 0.82 15.20
CA SER A 92 -8.44 0.30 15.82
C SER A 92 -9.02 -0.84 15.00
N ILE A 93 -9.80 -1.73 15.64
CA ILE A 93 -10.53 -2.77 14.93
C ILE A 93 -11.55 -2.19 13.96
N GLY A 94 -12.14 -1.03 14.26
CA GLY A 94 -13.07 -0.34 13.38
C GLY A 94 -12.41 0.14 12.09
N GLU A 95 -11.21 0.77 12.20
CA GLU A 95 -10.43 1.18 11.03
C GLU A 95 -9.99 -0.04 10.19
N ALA A 96 -9.62 -1.15 10.85
CA ALA A 96 -9.23 -2.37 10.15
C ALA A 96 -10.40 -3.01 9.40
N LEU A 97 -11.60 -3.06 9.99
CA LEU A 97 -12.81 -3.52 9.32
C LEU A 97 -13.24 -2.59 8.18
N ALA A 98 -13.15 -1.28 8.38
CA ALA A 98 -13.48 -0.31 7.32
C ALA A 98 -12.53 -0.44 6.10
N ALA A 99 -11.28 -0.86 6.32
CA ALA A 99 -10.34 -1.14 5.24
C ALA A 99 -10.54 -2.55 4.62
N ALA A 100 -11.02 -3.52 5.39
CA ALA A 100 -11.21 -4.90 4.96
C ALA A 100 -12.47 -5.09 4.11
N VAL A 101 -13.56 -4.36 4.40
CA VAL A 101 -14.84 -4.50 3.72
C VAL A 101 -15.19 -3.25 2.92
N PRO A 102 -16.11 -3.31 1.95
CA PRO A 102 -16.59 -2.12 1.25
C PRO A 102 -17.53 -1.30 2.17
N TRP A 103 -16.99 -0.74 3.25
CA TRP A 103 -17.69 -0.13 4.37
C TRP A 103 -18.72 0.92 3.92
N ASP A 104 -18.32 1.84 3.08
CA ASP A 104 -19.19 2.87 2.54
C ASP A 104 -20.33 2.28 1.69
N ALA A 105 -20.04 1.24 0.89
CA ALA A 105 -21.04 0.56 0.08
C ALA A 105 -22.03 -0.25 0.93
N LEU A 106 -21.53 -0.92 1.99
CA LEU A 106 -22.38 -1.65 2.93
C LEU A 106 -23.40 -0.73 3.61
N TRP A 107 -22.99 0.48 3.99
CA TRP A 107 -23.80 1.34 4.84
C TRP A 107 -24.50 2.49 4.11
N SER A 108 -24.08 2.87 2.92
CA SER A 108 -24.68 3.98 2.15
C SER A 108 -26.16 3.75 1.81
N GLY A 109 -26.54 2.49 1.59
CA GLY A 109 -27.90 2.08 1.27
C GLY A 109 -28.79 1.79 2.48
N VAL A 110 -28.25 1.78 3.71
CA VAL A 110 -29.00 1.41 4.90
C VAL A 110 -29.98 2.52 5.28
N ARG A 111 -31.21 2.11 5.55
CA ARG A 111 -32.29 2.96 6.04
C ARG A 111 -32.89 2.34 7.31
N LEU A 112 -33.32 3.18 8.22
CA LEU A 112 -34.11 2.74 9.38
C LEU A 112 -35.60 2.88 9.08
N ARG A 113 -36.34 1.83 9.41
CA ARG A 113 -37.78 1.75 9.35
C ARG A 113 -38.32 1.32 10.71
N CYS A 114 -39.40 1.89 11.15
CA CYS A 114 -40.19 1.36 12.25
C CYS A 114 -41.23 0.34 11.69
N GLU A 115 -41.48 -0.75 12.39
CA GLU A 115 -42.52 -1.71 12.01
C GLU A 115 -43.91 -1.13 12.26
N GLY A 116 -44.86 -1.43 11.36
CA GLY A 116 -46.14 -0.77 11.34
C GLY A 116 -46.99 -1.00 12.61
N GLY A 117 -47.57 0.07 13.13
CA GLY A 117 -48.41 0.05 14.33
C GLY A 117 -47.68 0.10 15.67
N GLU A 118 -46.37 -0.09 15.68
CA GLU A 118 -45.58 -0.17 16.92
C GLU A 118 -45.15 1.20 17.47
N ALA A 119 -45.17 2.25 16.66
CA ALA A 119 -44.83 3.59 17.09
C ALA A 119 -45.74 4.12 18.21
N VAL A 120 -47.03 3.75 18.19
CA VAL A 120 -48.00 4.18 19.16
C VAL A 120 -47.68 3.71 20.58
N ASN A 121 -47.08 2.55 20.73
CA ASN A 121 -46.71 1.93 22.01
C ASN A 121 -45.41 2.47 22.59
N GLN A 122 -44.71 3.38 21.90
CA GLN A 122 -43.44 3.89 22.33
C GLN A 122 -43.53 5.19 23.14
N PRO A 123 -42.48 5.54 23.94
CA PRO A 123 -42.47 6.78 24.74
C PRO A 123 -42.78 8.02 23.91
N ALA A 124 -43.56 8.95 24.44
CA ALA A 124 -44.03 10.15 23.77
C ALA A 124 -42.95 10.95 23.04
N PRO A 125 -41.71 11.13 23.57
CA PRO A 125 -40.64 11.83 22.88
C PRO A 125 -40.17 11.16 21.57
N ALA A 126 -40.35 9.83 21.45
CA ALA A 126 -39.92 9.06 20.28
C ALA A 126 -41.06 8.84 19.26
N ARG A 127 -42.31 8.91 19.67
CA ARG A 127 -43.49 8.52 18.86
C ARG A 127 -43.51 9.20 17.48
N ALA A 128 -43.38 10.51 17.44
CA ALA A 128 -43.41 11.26 16.18
C ALA A 128 -42.27 10.85 15.22
N ALA A 129 -41.09 10.56 15.76
CA ALA A 129 -39.94 10.09 14.98
C ALA A 129 -40.19 8.70 14.39
N LEU A 130 -40.78 7.80 15.19
CA LEU A 130 -41.07 6.41 14.79
C LEU A 130 -42.20 6.36 13.78
N GLU A 131 -43.27 7.14 13.96
CA GLU A 131 -44.34 7.29 12.97
C GLU A 131 -43.81 7.81 11.61
N ALA A 132 -42.86 8.75 11.64
CA ALA A 132 -42.22 9.22 10.42
C ALA A 132 -41.41 8.10 9.71
N MET A 133 -40.81 7.19 10.48
CA MET A 133 -40.04 6.02 9.96
C MET A 133 -40.99 4.87 9.53
N GLU A 134 -42.19 4.76 10.10
CA GLU A 134 -43.20 3.84 9.62
C GLU A 134 -43.73 4.24 8.24
N ARG A 135 -43.98 5.55 8.04
CA ARG A 135 -44.43 6.08 6.75
C ARG A 135 -43.40 5.92 5.65
N LYS A 136 -42.09 6.15 5.96
CA LYS A 136 -41.01 6.07 4.98
C LYS A 136 -39.67 5.78 5.66
N PRO A 137 -38.93 4.77 5.18
CA PRO A 137 -37.57 4.52 5.67
C PRO A 137 -36.65 5.73 5.50
N VAL A 138 -35.87 6.05 6.53
CA VAL A 138 -34.99 7.23 6.56
C VAL A 138 -33.51 6.87 6.68
N SER A 139 -32.63 7.74 6.18
CA SER A 139 -31.18 7.56 6.34
C SER A 139 -30.80 7.68 7.81
N LEU A 140 -29.61 7.09 8.18
CA LEU A 140 -29.10 7.14 9.55
C LEU A 140 -28.98 8.58 10.07
N VAL A 141 -28.52 9.51 9.24
CA VAL A 141 -28.36 10.93 9.60
C VAL A 141 -29.74 11.56 9.91
N ARG A 142 -30.76 11.28 9.09
CA ARG A 142 -32.12 11.77 9.31
C ARG A 142 -32.76 11.13 10.54
N ALA A 143 -32.56 9.82 10.72
CA ALA A 143 -33.03 9.11 11.91
C ALA A 143 -32.43 9.69 13.20
N ALA A 144 -31.12 9.98 13.21
CA ALA A 144 -30.45 10.60 14.36
C ALA A 144 -31.11 11.97 14.72
N ARG A 145 -31.43 12.78 13.71
CA ARG A 145 -32.15 14.08 13.95
C ARG A 145 -33.53 13.88 14.46
N LEU A 146 -34.30 12.94 13.93
CA LEU A 146 -35.68 12.65 14.36
C LEU A 146 -35.69 12.08 15.79
N LEU A 147 -34.75 11.22 16.15
CA LEU A 147 -34.63 10.62 17.49
C LEU A 147 -33.96 11.53 18.52
N ALA A 148 -33.47 12.69 18.13
CA ALA A 148 -32.76 13.59 19.05
C ALA A 148 -33.57 13.97 20.31
N PRO A 149 -34.88 14.24 20.24
CA PRO A 149 -35.69 14.52 21.42
C PRO A 149 -35.87 13.33 22.36
N ALA A 150 -35.72 12.10 21.83
CA ALA A 150 -35.93 10.85 22.56
C ALA A 150 -34.60 10.16 22.92
N TRP A 151 -33.48 10.87 22.86
CA TRP A 151 -32.16 10.28 23.01
C TRP A 151 -31.93 9.53 24.34
N GLU A 152 -32.60 10.01 25.42
CA GLU A 152 -32.52 9.38 26.74
C GLU A 152 -33.47 8.17 26.88
N THR A 153 -34.45 8.03 26.01
CA THR A 153 -35.43 6.94 26.00
C THR A 153 -35.16 5.88 24.93
N LEU A 154 -33.97 5.83 24.38
CA LEU A 154 -33.59 4.84 23.35
C LEU A 154 -33.57 3.39 23.88
N GLY A 155 -33.44 3.17 25.20
CA GLY A 155 -33.45 1.84 25.81
C GLY A 155 -34.74 1.07 25.51
N PRO A 156 -35.91 1.56 25.91
CA PRO A 156 -37.22 0.94 25.60
C PRO A 156 -37.46 0.72 24.10
N ILE A 157 -37.04 1.67 23.24
CA ILE A 157 -37.15 1.55 21.78
C ILE A 157 -36.33 0.39 21.24
N ALA A 158 -35.11 0.20 21.76
CA ALA A 158 -34.25 -0.88 21.34
C ALA A 158 -34.74 -2.25 21.82
N GLU A 159 -35.26 -2.31 23.06
CA GLU A 159 -35.80 -3.53 23.64
C GLU A 159 -37.05 -4.02 22.92
N SER A 160 -37.90 -3.10 22.46
CA SER A 160 -39.09 -3.41 21.66
C SER A 160 -38.77 -3.91 20.23
N ARG A 161 -37.52 -3.77 19.78
CA ARG A 161 -37.01 -4.20 18.45
C ARG A 161 -37.83 -3.66 17.27
N VAL A 162 -38.52 -2.54 17.45
CA VAL A 162 -39.38 -1.94 16.43
C VAL A 162 -38.60 -1.29 15.28
N LEU A 163 -37.32 -0.96 15.49
CA LEU A 163 -36.45 -0.42 14.45
C LEU A 163 -35.79 -1.53 13.65
N LYS A 164 -35.99 -1.54 12.35
CA LYS A 164 -35.32 -2.43 11.40
C LYS A 164 -34.39 -1.63 10.49
N ALA A 165 -33.19 -2.13 10.30
CA ALA A 165 -32.31 -1.62 9.27
C ALA A 165 -32.59 -2.37 7.96
N ILE A 166 -32.97 -1.64 6.92
CA ILE A 166 -33.28 -2.17 5.60
C ILE A 166 -32.37 -1.54 4.56
N TRP A 167 -32.04 -2.27 3.50
CA TRP A 167 -31.31 -1.72 2.36
C TRP A 167 -32.32 -1.12 1.36
N ALA A 168 -32.03 0.09 0.89
CA ALA A 168 -32.72 0.63 -0.27
C ALA A 168 -32.45 -0.32 -1.46
N ALA A 169 -33.51 -0.71 -2.17
CA ALA A 169 -33.38 -1.56 -3.34
C ALA A 169 -32.40 -0.92 -4.34
N ALA A 170 -31.33 -1.63 -4.69
CA ALA A 170 -30.40 -1.18 -5.70
C ALA A 170 -31.15 -1.13 -7.04
N ARG A 171 -31.26 0.04 -7.65
CA ARG A 171 -31.71 0.16 -9.05
C ARG A 171 -30.65 -0.52 -9.90
N GLY A 172 -30.98 -1.68 -10.48
CA GLY A 172 -30.09 -2.48 -11.29
C GLY A 172 -29.64 -1.71 -12.53
N GLY A 173 -28.34 -1.57 -12.68
CA GLY A 173 -27.66 -1.19 -13.89
C GLY A 173 -26.68 -2.31 -14.24
N ALA A 174 -27.09 -3.26 -15.07
CA ALA A 174 -26.17 -4.19 -15.70
C ALA A 174 -25.52 -3.47 -16.88
N SER A 175 -24.26 -3.05 -16.74
CA SER A 175 -23.45 -2.63 -17.88
C SER A 175 -22.79 -3.85 -18.48
N GLY A 176 -23.27 -4.27 -19.66
CA GLY A 176 -22.64 -5.30 -20.46
C GLY A 176 -21.28 -4.84 -20.97
N VAL A 177 -20.26 -5.62 -20.71
CA VAL A 177 -18.94 -5.48 -21.33
C VAL A 177 -18.95 -6.30 -22.63
N GLY A 178 -18.66 -5.63 -23.75
CA GLY A 178 -18.64 -6.24 -25.09
C GLY A 178 -17.58 -7.33 -25.19
N ALA A 179 -17.95 -8.44 -25.83
CA ALA A 179 -17.11 -9.59 -26.06
C ALA A 179 -16.02 -9.30 -27.11
N VAL A 180 -14.77 -9.52 -26.73
CA VAL A 180 -13.62 -9.60 -27.66
C VAL A 180 -13.27 -11.09 -27.84
N GLN A 181 -13.09 -11.52 -29.10
CA GLN A 181 -12.83 -12.90 -29.48
C GLN A 181 -11.46 -13.42 -28.97
N PRO A 182 -11.35 -14.69 -28.56
CA PRO A 182 -10.14 -15.24 -27.98
C PRO A 182 -9.10 -15.63 -29.03
N GLY A 183 -7.89 -15.09 -28.88
CA GLY A 183 -6.70 -15.63 -29.55
C GLY A 183 -6.18 -16.85 -28.77
N GLY A 184 -5.94 -17.96 -29.50
CA GLY A 184 -5.51 -19.24 -28.93
C GLY A 184 -4.26 -19.15 -28.05
N ALA A 185 -4.39 -19.61 -26.81
CA ALA A 185 -3.31 -19.62 -25.83
C ALA A 185 -2.46 -20.89 -26.00
N ALA A 186 -1.22 -20.72 -26.43
CA ALA A 186 -0.18 -21.74 -26.29
C ALA A 186 0.04 -22.03 -24.80
N GLN A 187 -0.15 -23.29 -24.38
CA GLN A 187 0.24 -23.76 -23.04
C GLN A 187 1.76 -23.70 -22.94
N THR A 188 2.27 -22.67 -22.25
CA THR A 188 3.70 -22.49 -22.06
C THR A 188 4.19 -23.36 -20.89
N GLN A 189 5.41 -23.92 -21.02
CA GLN A 189 6.12 -24.68 -19.95
C GLN A 189 6.17 -23.91 -18.59
N ALA A 190 6.13 -22.60 -18.63
CA ALA A 190 6.10 -21.72 -17.47
C ALA A 190 4.85 -21.93 -16.58
N GLY A 191 3.68 -22.25 -17.17
CA GLY A 191 2.46 -22.54 -16.41
C GLY A 191 2.52 -23.85 -15.66
N SER A 192 3.31 -24.84 -16.15
CA SER A 192 3.46 -26.12 -15.47
C SER A 192 4.25 -26.04 -14.17
N GLY A 193 5.30 -25.21 -14.10
CA GLY A 193 6.16 -25.09 -12.92
C GLY A 193 5.43 -24.52 -11.70
N LEU A 194 4.63 -23.46 -11.87
CA LEU A 194 3.85 -22.91 -10.76
C LEU A 194 2.71 -23.84 -10.35
N CYS A 195 2.02 -24.48 -11.32
CA CYS A 195 0.97 -25.45 -11.02
C CYS A 195 1.51 -26.64 -10.19
N VAL A 196 2.70 -27.14 -10.52
CA VAL A 196 3.38 -28.18 -9.72
C VAL A 196 3.68 -27.67 -8.31
N ALA A 197 4.28 -26.47 -8.19
CA ALA A 197 4.60 -25.90 -6.89
C ALA A 197 3.35 -25.70 -6.01
N VAL A 198 2.24 -25.22 -6.59
CA VAL A 198 0.97 -25.05 -5.87
C VAL A 198 0.41 -26.41 -5.44
N ARG A 199 0.39 -27.45 -6.29
CA ARG A 199 -0.07 -28.79 -5.89
C ARG A 199 0.75 -29.36 -4.74
N GLU A 200 2.07 -29.25 -4.80
CA GLU A 200 2.95 -29.71 -3.71
C GLU A 200 2.68 -28.93 -2.42
N ALA A 201 2.48 -27.62 -2.50
CA ALA A 201 2.13 -26.80 -1.34
C ALA A 201 0.76 -27.23 -0.73
N MET A 202 -0.22 -27.56 -1.56
CA MET A 202 -1.52 -28.08 -1.13
C MET A 202 -1.42 -29.45 -0.45
N SER A 203 -0.40 -30.25 -0.81
CA SER A 203 -0.14 -31.60 -0.26
C SER A 203 0.83 -31.61 0.93
N GLY A 204 1.19 -30.43 1.49
CA GLY A 204 2.05 -30.32 2.68
C GLY A 204 3.46 -29.77 2.43
N GLY A 205 3.78 -29.35 1.20
CA GLY A 205 5.03 -28.66 0.87
C GLY A 205 5.05 -27.18 1.31
N PRO A 206 6.11 -26.43 0.96
CA PRO A 206 6.24 -25.01 1.27
C PRO A 206 5.01 -24.22 0.79
N ARG A 207 4.31 -23.55 1.70
CA ARG A 207 3.05 -22.85 1.41
C ARG A 207 3.24 -21.44 0.86
N GLN A 208 4.47 -20.93 0.79
CA GLN A 208 4.78 -19.64 0.19
C GLN A 208 5.64 -19.86 -1.06
N ILE A 209 5.23 -19.25 -2.17
CA ILE A 209 5.87 -19.42 -3.47
C ILE A 209 6.18 -18.04 -4.04
N LEU A 210 7.42 -17.83 -4.44
CA LEU A 210 7.85 -16.65 -5.18
C LEU A 210 7.89 -16.97 -6.68
N VAL A 211 7.12 -16.23 -7.47
CA VAL A 211 7.17 -16.26 -8.95
C VAL A 211 7.99 -15.08 -9.43
N ALA A 212 9.23 -15.35 -9.82
CA ALA A 212 10.16 -14.30 -10.27
C ALA A 212 10.27 -14.29 -11.81
N GLY A 213 10.07 -13.12 -12.41
CA GLY A 213 10.24 -12.94 -13.86
C GLY A 213 9.14 -12.14 -14.53
N TRP A 214 9.14 -12.15 -15.86
CA TRP A 214 8.23 -11.37 -16.69
C TRP A 214 7.03 -12.19 -17.16
N SER A 215 5.87 -11.50 -17.43
CA SER A 215 4.67 -12.15 -18.00
C SER A 215 4.12 -13.30 -17.14
N ARG A 216 3.78 -13.01 -15.89
CA ARG A 216 3.32 -13.99 -14.90
C ARG A 216 1.87 -14.46 -15.08
N THR A 217 1.04 -13.72 -15.83
CA THR A 217 -0.40 -14.02 -16.04
C THR A 217 -0.69 -15.45 -16.48
N PRO A 218 0.00 -16.06 -17.48
CA PRO A 218 -0.27 -17.44 -17.87
C PRO A 218 0.00 -18.46 -16.76
N ALA A 219 1.06 -18.21 -15.95
CA ALA A 219 1.38 -19.08 -14.82
C ALA A 219 0.31 -18.99 -13.72
N TYR A 220 -0.18 -17.78 -13.42
CA TYR A 220 -1.28 -17.59 -12.46
C TYR A 220 -2.56 -18.25 -12.91
N LEU A 221 -2.96 -18.11 -14.18
CA LEU A 221 -4.17 -18.78 -14.70
C LEU A 221 -4.07 -20.31 -14.59
N ALA A 222 -2.89 -20.89 -14.84
CA ALA A 222 -2.66 -22.32 -14.64
C ALA A 222 -2.77 -22.73 -13.16
N ALA A 223 -2.18 -21.95 -12.25
CA ALA A 223 -2.27 -22.21 -10.80
C ALA A 223 -3.70 -22.08 -10.27
N ILE A 224 -4.47 -21.09 -10.75
CA ILE A 224 -5.87 -20.90 -10.39
C ILE A 224 -6.73 -22.09 -10.83
N ARG A 225 -6.51 -22.60 -12.05
CA ARG A 225 -7.21 -23.82 -12.50
C ARG A 225 -6.89 -25.02 -11.61
N CYS A 226 -5.62 -25.17 -11.21
CA CYS A 226 -5.21 -26.22 -10.27
C CYS A 226 -5.93 -26.10 -8.92
N ALA A 227 -5.96 -24.91 -8.34
CA ALA A 227 -6.63 -24.65 -7.07
C ALA A 227 -8.14 -24.87 -7.16
N ARG A 228 -8.78 -24.38 -8.23
CA ARG A 228 -10.22 -24.55 -8.49
C ARG A 228 -10.59 -26.03 -8.63
N ALA A 229 -9.79 -26.83 -9.34
CA ALA A 229 -9.99 -28.27 -9.48
C ALA A 229 -9.93 -29.01 -8.13
N ALA A 230 -9.21 -28.48 -7.16
CA ALA A 230 -9.16 -28.99 -5.79
C ALA A 230 -10.23 -28.39 -4.85
N GLY A 231 -11.18 -27.60 -5.37
CA GLY A 231 -12.25 -27.00 -4.60
C GLY A 231 -11.87 -25.71 -3.85
N TRP A 232 -10.70 -25.13 -4.14
CA TRP A 232 -10.21 -23.91 -3.48
C TRP A 232 -10.72 -22.65 -4.18
N SER A 233 -10.88 -21.59 -3.39
CA SER A 233 -11.07 -20.23 -3.90
C SER A 233 -9.72 -19.54 -4.13
N THR A 234 -9.71 -18.51 -4.97
CA THR A 234 -8.51 -17.67 -5.19
C THR A 234 -8.82 -16.22 -4.89
N VAL A 235 -7.89 -15.54 -4.22
CA VAL A 235 -7.86 -14.09 -4.10
C VAL A 235 -6.60 -13.57 -4.81
N ALA A 236 -6.77 -12.65 -5.76
CA ALA A 236 -5.66 -12.12 -6.55
C ALA A 236 -5.61 -10.59 -6.41
N ALA A 237 -4.54 -10.08 -5.81
CA ALA A 237 -4.31 -8.67 -5.56
C ALA A 237 -3.21 -8.11 -6.47
N PHE A 238 -3.50 -6.96 -7.07
CA PHE A 238 -2.61 -6.25 -7.99
C PHE A 238 -2.31 -4.84 -7.49
N ALA A 239 -1.14 -4.31 -7.85
CA ALA A 239 -0.68 -3.00 -7.39
C ALA A 239 -1.48 -1.82 -7.99
N SER A 240 -2.20 -2.01 -9.09
CA SER A 240 -3.01 -0.97 -9.74
C SER A 240 -4.35 -1.49 -10.23
N VAL A 241 -5.28 -0.57 -10.46
CA VAL A 241 -6.61 -0.88 -11.04
C VAL A 241 -6.47 -1.43 -12.45
N ASP A 242 -5.58 -0.86 -13.25
CA ASP A 242 -5.34 -1.31 -14.63
C ASP A 242 -4.85 -2.76 -14.66
N ALA A 243 -3.84 -3.08 -13.85
CA ALA A 243 -3.30 -4.45 -13.76
C ALA A 243 -4.35 -5.46 -13.28
N ALA A 244 -5.19 -5.08 -12.30
CA ALA A 244 -6.28 -5.93 -11.83
C ALA A 244 -7.34 -6.15 -12.92
N SER A 245 -7.67 -5.10 -13.68
CA SER A 245 -8.66 -5.16 -14.76
C SER A 245 -8.16 -5.98 -15.95
N GLU A 246 -6.90 -5.79 -16.37
CA GLU A 246 -6.26 -6.57 -17.43
C GLU A 246 -6.20 -8.06 -17.05
N PHE A 247 -5.82 -8.37 -15.80
CA PHE A 247 -5.82 -9.74 -15.32
C PHE A 247 -7.23 -10.33 -15.27
N ALA A 248 -8.23 -9.59 -14.79
CA ALA A 248 -9.62 -10.05 -14.76
C ALA A 248 -10.13 -10.36 -16.17
N GLN A 249 -9.84 -9.52 -17.17
CA GLN A 249 -10.17 -9.78 -18.58
C GLN A 249 -9.49 -11.06 -19.08
N ALA A 250 -8.19 -11.24 -18.81
CA ALA A 250 -7.47 -12.45 -19.19
C ALA A 250 -8.05 -13.72 -18.51
N ALA A 251 -8.47 -13.61 -17.25
CA ALA A 251 -9.11 -14.68 -16.51
C ALA A 251 -10.50 -15.03 -17.06
N ASP A 252 -11.28 -14.01 -17.44
CA ASP A 252 -12.61 -14.18 -18.05
C ASP A 252 -12.50 -14.88 -19.41
N HIS A 253 -11.59 -14.44 -20.29
CA HIS A 253 -11.27 -15.13 -21.55
C HIS A 253 -10.78 -16.58 -21.32
N ALA A 254 -10.20 -16.87 -20.18
CA ALA A 254 -9.78 -18.21 -19.78
C ALA A 254 -10.90 -19.06 -19.15
N GLY A 255 -12.15 -18.55 -19.07
CA GLY A 255 -13.33 -19.21 -18.51
C GLY A 255 -13.33 -19.32 -16.99
N LEU A 256 -12.67 -18.38 -16.27
CA LEU A 256 -12.53 -18.41 -14.82
C LEU A 256 -13.53 -17.53 -14.07
N GLU A 257 -14.35 -16.75 -14.79
CA GLU A 257 -15.44 -15.91 -14.24
C GLU A 257 -15.03 -15.08 -13.00
N PRO A 258 -14.11 -14.11 -13.15
CA PRO A 258 -13.56 -13.37 -12.03
C PRO A 258 -14.60 -12.43 -11.40
N VAL A 259 -14.54 -12.29 -10.07
CA VAL A 259 -15.28 -11.26 -9.31
C VAL A 259 -14.33 -10.08 -9.09
N LEU A 260 -14.40 -9.07 -9.96
CA LEU A 260 -13.56 -7.87 -9.88
C LEU A 260 -14.08 -6.89 -8.83
N SER A 261 -13.17 -6.38 -7.96
CA SER A 261 -13.48 -5.34 -6.97
C SER A 261 -12.29 -4.41 -6.73
N HIS A 262 -12.48 -3.10 -6.90
CA HIS A 262 -11.50 -2.06 -6.60
C HIS A 262 -12.17 -0.73 -6.24
N GLY A 263 -11.41 0.22 -5.69
CA GLY A 263 -11.92 1.47 -5.16
C GLY A 263 -12.65 2.37 -6.15
N ASP A 264 -12.27 2.33 -7.43
CA ASP A 264 -12.87 3.17 -8.48
C ASP A 264 -14.24 2.66 -8.98
N LEU A 265 -14.64 1.46 -8.58
CA LEU A 265 -15.97 0.95 -8.90
C LEU A 265 -17.03 1.68 -8.09
N PRO A 266 -18.24 1.92 -8.68
CA PRO A 266 -19.40 2.42 -7.94
C PRO A 266 -19.72 1.56 -6.70
N ALA A 267 -20.20 2.18 -5.62
CA ALA A 267 -20.53 1.49 -4.37
C ALA A 267 -21.43 0.27 -4.58
N ALA A 268 -22.44 0.38 -5.45
CA ALA A 268 -23.35 -0.74 -5.76
C ALA A 268 -22.60 -1.93 -6.41
N ALA A 269 -21.64 -1.67 -7.30
CA ALA A 269 -20.83 -2.71 -7.94
C ALA A 269 -19.91 -3.41 -6.94
N ARG A 270 -19.27 -2.64 -6.03
CA ARG A 270 -18.43 -3.19 -4.95
C ARG A 270 -19.25 -4.06 -3.99
N LEU A 271 -20.45 -3.62 -3.62
CA LEU A 271 -21.36 -4.42 -2.81
C LEU A 271 -21.84 -5.68 -3.53
N GLY A 272 -22.11 -5.59 -4.83
CA GLY A 272 -22.45 -6.74 -5.67
C GLY A 272 -21.31 -7.76 -5.74
N ALA A 273 -20.07 -7.31 -5.92
CA ALA A 273 -18.89 -8.16 -5.90
C ALA A 273 -18.70 -8.85 -4.53
N TRP A 274 -18.84 -8.10 -3.44
CA TRP A 274 -18.77 -8.64 -2.08
C TRP A 274 -19.81 -9.75 -1.86
N ARG A 275 -21.05 -9.51 -2.24
CA ARG A 275 -22.15 -10.50 -2.09
C ARG A 275 -21.93 -11.75 -2.95
N ARG A 276 -21.41 -11.61 -4.18
CA ARG A 276 -21.09 -12.77 -5.02
C ARG A 276 -19.96 -13.62 -4.44
N ALA A 277 -18.98 -12.99 -3.78
CA ALA A 277 -17.88 -13.72 -3.17
C ALA A 277 -18.26 -14.34 -1.82
N MET A 278 -19.26 -13.78 -1.10
CA MET A 278 -19.58 -14.16 0.26
C MET A 278 -20.09 -15.61 0.36
N GLY A 279 -19.32 -16.44 1.09
CA GLY A 279 -19.65 -17.82 1.34
C GLY A 279 -19.56 -18.76 0.11
N ALA A 280 -19.23 -18.21 -1.07
CA ALA A 280 -19.09 -19.00 -2.27
C ALA A 280 -17.71 -19.72 -2.32
N ARG A 281 -17.69 -20.90 -2.91
CA ARG A 281 -16.48 -21.72 -3.14
C ARG A 281 -16.02 -21.62 -4.57
N GLN A 282 -14.72 -21.91 -4.80
CA GLN A 282 -14.12 -21.90 -6.14
C GLN A 282 -14.22 -20.53 -6.84
N VAL A 283 -14.38 -19.47 -6.09
CA VAL A 283 -14.45 -18.10 -6.58
C VAL A 283 -13.05 -17.59 -6.88
N LEU A 284 -12.91 -16.87 -7.98
CA LEU A 284 -11.75 -16.04 -8.27
C LEU A 284 -12.10 -14.57 -7.97
N ALA A 285 -11.68 -14.07 -6.81
CA ALA A 285 -11.79 -12.66 -6.46
C ALA A 285 -10.54 -11.91 -6.92
N VAL A 286 -10.71 -10.89 -7.77
CA VAL A 286 -9.62 -10.09 -8.34
C VAL A 286 -9.80 -8.63 -7.94
N GLY A 287 -8.73 -7.94 -7.63
CA GLY A 287 -8.79 -6.51 -7.34
C GLY A 287 -7.44 -5.91 -6.96
N THR A 288 -7.49 -4.73 -6.34
CA THR A 288 -6.32 -4.10 -5.75
C THR A 288 -6.08 -4.65 -4.33
N ARG A 289 -5.31 -3.97 -3.50
CA ARG A 289 -4.93 -4.41 -2.13
C ARG A 289 -6.08 -4.97 -1.28
N GLY A 290 -7.30 -4.44 -1.42
CA GLY A 290 -8.47 -4.92 -0.68
C GLY A 290 -8.95 -6.33 -1.07
N ALA A 291 -8.54 -6.86 -2.22
CA ALA A 291 -8.95 -8.20 -2.66
C ALA A 291 -8.56 -9.31 -1.67
N VAL A 292 -7.50 -9.11 -0.88
CA VAL A 292 -7.06 -10.10 0.14
C VAL A 292 -8.09 -10.32 1.24
N PHE A 293 -9.07 -9.42 1.40
CA PHE A 293 -10.18 -9.55 2.35
C PHE A 293 -11.46 -10.11 1.73
N ALA A 294 -11.45 -10.49 0.44
CA ALA A 294 -12.66 -11.01 -0.20
C ALA A 294 -13.27 -12.16 0.61
N PRO A 295 -14.60 -12.17 0.84
CA PRO A 295 -15.27 -13.07 1.79
C PRO A 295 -15.53 -14.45 1.20
N VAL A 296 -14.53 -15.05 0.57
CA VAL A 296 -14.61 -16.40 -0.05
C VAL A 296 -14.47 -17.51 0.98
N ALA A 297 -15.18 -18.60 0.79
CA ALA A 297 -15.16 -19.75 1.69
C ALA A 297 -14.06 -20.77 1.33
N GLY A 298 -13.62 -21.53 2.35
CA GLY A 298 -12.68 -22.64 2.23
C GLY A 298 -11.22 -22.25 2.16
N PRO A 299 -10.32 -23.19 1.83
CA PRO A 299 -8.91 -22.91 1.63
C PRO A 299 -8.69 -21.93 0.47
N VAL A 300 -7.67 -21.09 0.58
CA VAL A 300 -7.45 -19.98 -0.36
C VAL A 300 -6.06 -20.08 -0.99
N LEU A 301 -6.02 -19.98 -2.32
CA LEU A 301 -4.83 -19.57 -3.06
C LEU A 301 -4.79 -18.03 -3.10
N ALA A 302 -3.87 -17.41 -2.36
CA ALA A 302 -3.68 -15.95 -2.42
C ALA A 302 -2.55 -15.62 -3.41
N ILE A 303 -2.82 -14.73 -4.35
CA ILE A 303 -1.85 -14.21 -5.32
C ILE A 303 -1.67 -12.72 -5.06
N VAL A 304 -0.43 -12.28 -4.88
CA VAL A 304 -0.05 -10.86 -4.78
C VAL A 304 0.97 -10.59 -5.87
N ASP A 305 0.54 -9.95 -6.94
CA ASP A 305 1.41 -9.64 -8.09
C ASP A 305 2.07 -8.27 -7.95
N ASP A 306 3.33 -8.18 -8.37
CA ASP A 306 4.17 -6.99 -8.21
C ASP A 306 4.23 -6.53 -6.74
N GLU A 307 4.61 -7.47 -5.86
CA GLU A 307 4.51 -7.36 -4.39
C GLU A 307 5.14 -6.09 -3.79
N ASP A 308 6.12 -5.49 -4.48
CA ASP A 308 6.80 -4.24 -4.09
C ASP A 308 6.15 -2.99 -4.69
N GLY A 309 5.09 -3.15 -5.47
CA GLY A 309 4.32 -2.04 -6.04
C GLY A 309 3.70 -1.18 -4.93
N SER A 310 3.81 0.14 -5.06
CA SER A 310 3.31 1.09 -4.04
C SER A 310 1.83 0.93 -3.72
N GLY A 311 1.02 0.44 -4.67
CA GLY A 311 -0.41 0.17 -4.46
C GLY A 311 -0.73 -0.93 -3.45
N HIS A 312 0.26 -1.74 -3.05
CA HIS A 312 0.10 -2.77 -2.02
C HIS A 312 0.27 -2.26 -0.58
N LYS A 313 0.66 -1.02 -0.40
CA LYS A 313 0.67 -0.34 0.90
C LYS A 313 -0.59 0.51 1.06
N GLU A 314 -1.34 0.33 2.15
CA GLU A 314 -2.44 1.23 2.50
C GLU A 314 -1.86 2.51 3.11
N GLU A 315 -2.28 3.66 2.60
CA GLU A 315 -1.79 4.97 3.06
C GLU A 315 -2.51 5.48 4.32
N ARG A 316 -3.75 5.06 4.52
CA ARG A 316 -4.56 5.40 5.70
C ARG A 316 -4.44 4.31 6.76
N ALA A 317 -4.77 4.62 8.00
CA ALA A 317 -4.90 3.57 9.01
C ALA A 317 -5.89 2.48 8.51
N PRO A 318 -5.47 1.22 8.62
CA PRO A 318 -4.39 0.60 9.38
C PRO A 318 -3.01 0.53 8.71
N ARG A 319 -2.80 1.12 7.56
CA ARG A 319 -1.53 1.14 6.79
C ARG A 319 -0.90 -0.24 6.58
N TYR A 320 -1.73 -1.23 6.33
CA TYR A 320 -1.27 -2.60 6.10
C TYR A 320 -0.53 -2.78 4.77
N VAL A 321 0.25 -3.85 4.70
CA VAL A 321 0.90 -4.34 3.48
C VAL A 321 0.14 -5.57 3.00
N THR A 322 -0.32 -5.55 1.75
CA THR A 322 -1.15 -6.61 1.14
C THR A 322 -0.55 -8.01 1.30
N ARG A 323 0.76 -8.16 1.06
CA ARG A 323 1.47 -9.43 1.20
C ARG A 323 1.37 -10.00 2.61
N ALA A 324 1.54 -9.17 3.64
CA ALA A 324 1.49 -9.62 5.02
C ALA A 324 0.10 -10.10 5.41
N VAL A 325 -0.95 -9.39 4.96
CA VAL A 325 -2.35 -9.82 5.15
C VAL A 325 -2.63 -11.13 4.40
N ALA A 326 -2.14 -11.26 3.16
CA ALA A 326 -2.28 -12.50 2.38
C ALA A 326 -1.55 -13.69 3.03
N ALA A 327 -0.37 -13.44 3.63
CA ALA A 327 0.38 -14.46 4.36
C ALA A 327 -0.38 -14.92 5.62
N GLU A 328 -0.95 -13.98 6.38
CA GLU A 328 -1.77 -14.32 7.55
C GLU A 328 -3.01 -15.10 7.13
N ARG A 329 -3.72 -14.66 6.10
CA ARG A 329 -4.91 -15.34 5.58
C ARG A 329 -4.66 -16.78 5.18
N THR A 330 -3.48 -17.07 4.62
CA THR A 330 -3.11 -18.40 4.13
C THR A 330 -2.39 -19.27 5.16
N ARG A 331 -2.07 -18.72 6.33
CA ARG A 331 -1.23 -19.37 7.36
C ARG A 331 -1.78 -20.71 7.82
N ALA A 332 -3.07 -20.79 8.11
CA ALA A 332 -3.70 -22.01 8.64
C ALA A 332 -3.92 -23.06 7.55
N ALA A 333 -4.53 -22.68 6.42
CA ALA A 333 -4.99 -23.61 5.39
C ALA A 333 -5.01 -22.97 3.99
N GLY A 334 -3.89 -22.45 3.51
CA GLY A 334 -3.82 -21.82 2.19
C GLY A 334 -2.44 -21.86 1.59
N VAL A 335 -2.31 -21.29 0.39
CA VAL A 335 -1.04 -21.11 -0.33
C VAL A 335 -0.91 -19.66 -0.75
N LEU A 336 0.22 -19.03 -0.44
CA LEU A 336 0.57 -17.70 -0.88
C LEU A 336 1.50 -17.76 -2.08
N VAL A 337 1.12 -17.10 -3.15
CA VAL A 337 1.96 -16.84 -4.33
C VAL A 337 2.26 -15.35 -4.39
N VAL A 338 3.52 -14.99 -4.34
CA VAL A 338 3.97 -13.60 -4.53
C VAL A 338 4.69 -13.50 -5.87
N GLY A 339 4.37 -12.48 -6.65
CA GLY A 339 4.97 -12.23 -7.96
C GLY A 339 5.82 -10.98 -7.98
N ALA A 340 6.99 -11.06 -8.60
CA ALA A 340 7.86 -9.92 -8.81
C ALA A 340 8.71 -10.06 -10.06
N THR A 341 8.92 -8.95 -10.77
CA THR A 341 9.88 -8.91 -11.89
C THR A 341 11.32 -8.97 -11.37
N THR A 342 11.58 -8.22 -10.31
CA THR A 342 12.81 -8.22 -9.53
C THR A 342 12.40 -8.33 -8.06
N PRO A 343 12.52 -9.52 -7.46
CA PRO A 343 12.05 -9.74 -6.09
C PRO A 343 12.69 -8.77 -5.09
N PRO A 344 11.93 -8.27 -4.10
CA PRO A 344 12.51 -7.54 -2.97
C PRO A 344 13.54 -8.38 -2.21
N VAL A 345 14.58 -7.73 -1.68
CA VAL A 345 15.63 -8.39 -0.91
C VAL A 345 15.07 -9.18 0.27
N ALA A 346 14.06 -8.61 0.96
CA ALA A 346 13.40 -9.28 2.08
C ALA A 346 12.66 -10.56 1.66
N THR A 347 12.05 -10.58 0.47
CA THR A 347 11.40 -11.77 -0.08
C THR A 347 12.42 -12.81 -0.53
N TYR A 348 13.50 -12.35 -1.15
CA TYR A 348 14.59 -13.24 -1.57
C TYR A 348 15.28 -13.92 -0.37
N ALA A 349 15.32 -13.29 0.79
CA ALA A 349 15.79 -13.93 2.02
C ALA A 349 15.03 -15.23 2.32
N GLY A 350 13.72 -15.23 2.14
CA GLY A 350 12.89 -16.43 2.29
C GLY A 350 13.18 -17.53 1.26
N VAL A 351 13.68 -17.18 0.08
CA VAL A 351 14.20 -18.19 -0.88
C VAL A 351 15.53 -18.79 -0.38
N ARG A 352 16.37 -17.96 0.21
CA ARG A 352 17.70 -18.39 0.74
C ARG A 352 17.55 -19.32 1.94
N ASP A 353 16.63 -19.04 2.85
CA ASP A 353 16.38 -19.85 4.05
C ASP A 353 15.39 -21.02 3.83
N GLY A 354 14.82 -21.14 2.63
CA GLY A 354 13.91 -22.21 2.25
C GLY A 354 12.45 -22.02 2.68
N SER A 355 12.10 -20.89 3.31
CA SER A 355 10.71 -20.57 3.68
C SER A 355 9.83 -20.21 2.47
N LEU A 356 10.44 -19.78 1.35
CA LEU A 356 9.80 -19.54 0.06
C LEU A 356 10.36 -20.45 -1.02
N ARG A 357 9.47 -21.09 -1.78
CA ARG A 357 9.83 -21.83 -2.99
C ARG A 357 9.92 -20.86 -4.18
N LEU A 358 11.05 -20.87 -4.90
CA LEU A 358 11.24 -20.06 -6.10
C LEU A 358 10.74 -20.77 -7.35
N VAL A 359 9.89 -20.11 -8.12
CA VAL A 359 9.52 -20.45 -9.49
C VAL A 359 10.02 -19.32 -10.40
N ALA A 360 11.08 -19.58 -11.16
CA ALA A 360 11.65 -18.60 -12.08
C ALA A 360 10.96 -18.67 -13.44
N LEU A 361 10.52 -17.53 -13.95
CA LEU A 361 9.97 -17.38 -15.29
C LEU A 361 10.98 -16.73 -16.24
N PRO A 362 10.92 -17.05 -17.55
CA PRO A 362 11.70 -16.35 -18.55
C PRO A 362 11.48 -14.84 -18.51
N SER A 363 12.55 -14.09 -18.67
CA SER A 363 12.49 -12.63 -18.73
C SER A 363 13.25 -12.11 -19.95
N PRO A 364 12.75 -11.04 -20.62
CA PRO A 364 13.47 -10.40 -21.69
C PRO A 364 14.83 -9.89 -21.22
N ARG A 365 15.84 -9.96 -22.08
CA ARG A 365 17.14 -9.34 -21.78
C ARG A 365 17.03 -7.82 -21.87
N VAL A 366 17.57 -7.15 -20.86
CA VAL A 366 17.66 -5.68 -20.84
C VAL A 366 18.85 -5.25 -21.72
N ARG A 367 18.58 -4.36 -22.68
CA ARG A 367 19.62 -3.73 -23.51
C ARG A 367 20.12 -2.49 -22.80
N LEU A 368 21.21 -2.61 -22.03
CA LEU A 368 21.75 -1.55 -21.19
C LEU A 368 23.04 -0.96 -21.77
N GLY A 369 23.11 0.37 -21.82
CA GLY A 369 24.35 1.13 -21.98
C GLY A 369 24.60 1.97 -20.72
N ILE A 370 25.81 1.95 -20.21
CA ILE A 370 26.22 2.73 -19.05
C ILE A 370 27.05 3.91 -19.53
N ILE A 371 26.68 5.12 -19.11
CA ILE A 371 27.42 6.37 -19.38
C ILE A 371 28.11 6.80 -18.10
N ASP A 372 29.43 6.77 -18.09
CA ASP A 372 30.27 7.14 -16.94
C ASP A 372 30.40 8.66 -16.84
N LEU A 373 29.69 9.24 -15.86
CA LEU A 373 29.70 10.68 -15.62
C LEU A 373 31.02 11.24 -15.09
N ARG A 374 31.95 10.41 -14.63
CA ARG A 374 33.31 10.84 -14.19
C ARG A 374 34.11 11.36 -15.37
N ARG A 375 33.83 10.85 -16.58
CA ARG A 375 34.47 11.26 -17.85
C ARG A 375 33.84 12.50 -18.47
N ARG A 376 32.92 13.14 -17.78
CA ARG A 376 32.18 14.31 -18.26
C ARG A 376 33.07 15.56 -18.17
N PRO A 377 33.25 16.31 -19.28
CA PRO A 377 34.12 17.48 -19.30
C PRO A 377 33.66 18.60 -18.36
N ASP A 378 32.34 18.85 -18.32
CA ASP A 378 31.72 19.84 -17.43
C ASP A 378 30.71 19.17 -16.48
N PRO A 379 30.99 19.13 -15.17
CA PRO A 379 30.10 18.59 -14.16
C PRO A 379 28.75 19.32 -14.03
N ARG A 380 28.64 20.54 -14.54
CA ARG A 380 27.44 21.37 -14.46
C ARG A 380 26.41 21.09 -15.56
N GLN A 381 26.79 20.31 -16.59
CA GLN A 381 25.83 19.90 -17.62
C GLN A 381 24.74 19.02 -17.01
N GLU A 382 23.48 19.30 -17.31
CA GLU A 382 22.33 18.54 -16.80
C GLU A 382 22.23 17.13 -17.41
N ILE A 383 22.72 16.96 -18.63
CA ILE A 383 22.75 15.72 -19.41
C ILE A 383 24.12 15.56 -20.06
N SER A 384 24.66 14.35 -20.08
CA SER A 384 25.94 14.08 -20.75
C SER A 384 25.83 14.17 -22.26
N ARG A 385 26.95 14.50 -22.94
CA ARG A 385 26.99 14.53 -24.41
C ARG A 385 26.56 13.21 -25.05
N PRO A 386 27.05 12.03 -24.61
CA PRO A 386 26.61 10.75 -25.20
C PRO A 386 25.10 10.51 -25.09
N LEU A 387 24.47 10.87 -23.97
CA LEU A 387 23.02 10.74 -23.85
C LEU A 387 22.29 11.78 -24.70
N GLN A 388 22.80 13.01 -24.78
CA GLN A 388 22.25 14.07 -25.65
C GLN A 388 22.29 13.65 -27.13
N ASP A 389 23.41 13.09 -27.60
CA ASP A 389 23.57 12.63 -28.97
C ASP A 389 22.61 11.47 -29.31
N ALA A 390 22.42 10.53 -28.37
CA ALA A 390 21.48 9.45 -28.50
C ALA A 390 20.00 9.96 -28.57
N VAL A 391 19.67 10.93 -27.73
CA VAL A 391 18.35 11.61 -27.73
C VAL A 391 18.10 12.29 -29.07
N LEU A 392 19.05 13.12 -29.53
CA LEU A 392 18.92 13.84 -30.80
C LEU A 392 18.85 12.91 -32.01
N SER A 393 19.71 11.88 -32.05
CA SER A 393 19.69 10.86 -33.10
C SER A 393 18.34 10.15 -33.19
N THR A 394 17.74 9.81 -32.04
CA THR A 394 16.43 9.16 -31.96
C THR A 394 15.30 10.11 -32.36
N ALA A 395 15.32 11.35 -31.82
CA ALA A 395 14.30 12.36 -32.11
C ALA A 395 14.27 12.77 -33.60
N ARG A 396 15.44 12.89 -34.26
CA ARG A 396 15.54 13.19 -35.72
C ARG A 396 14.86 12.12 -36.58
N ARG A 397 14.83 10.88 -36.12
CA ARG A 397 14.12 9.77 -36.79
C ARG A 397 12.64 9.68 -36.42
N ARG A 398 12.11 10.69 -35.74
CA ARG A 398 10.75 10.71 -35.15
C ARG A 398 10.53 9.57 -34.15
N GLY A 399 11.61 9.05 -33.58
CA GLY A 399 11.56 8.04 -32.52
C GLY A 399 11.08 8.65 -31.19
N ARG A 400 10.70 7.78 -30.29
CA ARG A 400 10.18 8.13 -28.95
C ARG A 400 11.26 7.92 -27.92
N VAL A 401 11.63 9.00 -27.25
CA VAL A 401 12.62 8.99 -26.15
C VAL A 401 11.90 9.27 -24.83
N VAL A 402 12.12 8.45 -23.84
CA VAL A 402 11.69 8.70 -22.46
C VAL A 402 12.90 8.93 -21.59
N LEU A 403 13.00 10.10 -20.97
CA LEU A 403 14.03 10.43 -19.99
C LEU A 403 13.45 10.38 -18.60
N ILE A 404 13.92 9.43 -17.80
CA ILE A 404 13.52 9.25 -16.41
C ILE A 404 14.48 10.00 -15.51
N CYS A 405 13.94 10.93 -14.74
CA CYS A 405 14.68 11.69 -13.73
C CYS A 405 14.03 11.54 -12.36
N ASP A 406 14.78 11.78 -11.30
CA ASP A 406 14.24 11.75 -9.95
C ASP A 406 13.38 12.98 -9.62
N ARG A 407 12.46 12.85 -8.66
CA ARG A 407 11.58 13.93 -8.19
C ARG A 407 12.37 15.13 -7.68
N LYS A 408 11.79 16.35 -7.80
CA LYS A 408 12.25 17.56 -7.12
C LYS A 408 12.36 17.35 -5.60
N GLY A 409 13.37 17.97 -5.00
CA GLY A 409 13.38 18.25 -3.56
C GLY A 409 14.23 17.35 -2.69
N TYR A 410 14.88 16.30 -3.21
CA TYR A 410 15.91 15.63 -2.42
C TYR A 410 17.17 16.49 -2.40
N ALA A 411 17.48 17.06 -1.22
CA ALA A 411 18.78 17.66 -0.98
C ALA A 411 19.85 16.60 -1.28
N GLY A 412 20.63 16.83 -2.35
CA GLY A 412 21.61 15.88 -2.82
C GLY A 412 22.65 15.61 -1.74
N GLY A 413 23.13 14.37 -1.66
CA GLY A 413 24.29 14.03 -0.85
C GLY A 413 25.56 14.67 -1.41
N LEU A 414 26.68 14.40 -0.78
CA LEU A 414 28.01 14.79 -1.24
C LEU A 414 28.64 13.58 -1.94
N GLN A 415 28.92 13.68 -3.26
CA GLN A 415 29.43 12.61 -4.10
C GLN A 415 30.87 12.88 -4.51
N CYS A 416 31.70 11.84 -4.51
CA CYS A 416 33.06 11.92 -5.03
C CYS A 416 33.05 11.96 -6.56
N GLY A 417 33.71 12.94 -7.15
CA GLY A 417 33.85 13.06 -8.61
C GLY A 417 34.80 12.06 -9.25
N GLU A 418 35.64 11.35 -8.44
CA GLU A 418 36.57 10.37 -8.94
C GLU A 418 36.05 8.93 -8.87
N CYS A 419 35.51 8.50 -7.73
CA CYS A 419 35.04 7.13 -7.56
C CYS A 419 33.51 6.97 -7.47
N GLY A 420 32.76 8.08 -7.52
CA GLY A 420 31.29 8.07 -7.54
C GLY A 420 30.62 7.81 -6.18
N VAL A 421 31.36 7.45 -5.13
CA VAL A 421 30.75 7.13 -3.83
C VAL A 421 30.07 8.38 -3.22
N VAL A 422 28.92 8.17 -2.61
CA VAL A 422 28.21 9.21 -1.86
C VAL A 422 28.47 9.05 -0.36
N ALA A 423 28.59 10.18 0.36
CA ALA A 423 28.78 10.17 1.81
C ALA A 423 27.59 9.49 2.51
N GLN A 424 27.86 8.46 3.31
CA GLN A 424 26.88 7.64 4.00
C GLN A 424 26.98 7.80 5.52
N CYS A 425 25.87 7.65 6.20
CA CYS A 425 25.82 7.62 7.65
C CYS A 425 26.49 6.35 8.19
N ARG A 426 27.50 6.49 9.04
CA ARG A 426 28.18 5.35 9.66
C ARG A 426 27.30 4.48 10.56
N ARG A 427 26.18 5.04 11.08
CA ARG A 427 25.22 4.33 11.94
C ARG A 427 24.10 3.65 11.14
N CYS A 428 23.61 4.31 10.10
CA CYS A 428 22.42 3.84 9.36
C CYS A 428 22.75 3.32 7.95
N GLY A 429 23.95 3.53 7.41
CA GLY A 429 24.34 3.12 6.07
C GLY A 429 23.66 3.89 4.93
N VAL A 430 22.74 4.79 5.22
CA VAL A 430 22.01 5.58 4.20
C VAL A 430 22.82 6.81 3.80
N ALA A 431 22.59 7.31 2.57
CA ALA A 431 23.20 8.56 2.12
C ALA A 431 22.77 9.73 3.00
N MET A 432 23.72 10.64 3.28
CA MET A 432 23.48 11.80 4.14
C MET A 432 23.22 13.05 3.28
N PRO A 433 22.05 13.71 3.42
CA PRO A 433 21.81 15.03 2.86
C PRO A 433 22.88 16.04 3.25
N TYR A 434 23.31 16.87 2.28
CA TYR A 434 24.33 17.89 2.46
C TYR A 434 23.71 19.30 2.57
N ASP A 435 23.89 19.92 3.73
CA ASP A 435 23.56 21.34 3.94
C ASP A 435 24.73 22.22 3.49
N ARG A 436 24.57 22.88 2.35
CA ARG A 436 25.56 23.80 1.77
C ARG A 436 25.87 25.00 2.66
N SER A 437 24.84 25.53 3.33
CA SER A 437 24.97 26.76 4.13
C SER A 437 25.83 26.51 5.37
N ARG A 438 25.69 25.35 5.98
CA ARG A 438 26.40 24.95 7.21
C ARG A 438 27.60 24.05 6.95
N ARG A 439 27.82 23.65 5.70
CA ARG A 439 28.86 22.68 5.31
C ARG A 439 28.83 21.40 6.15
N ARG A 440 27.62 20.85 6.39
CA ARG A 440 27.39 19.66 7.22
C ARG A 440 26.55 18.62 6.49
N LEU A 441 26.83 17.37 6.83
CA LEU A 441 26.01 16.21 6.48
C LEU A 441 25.11 15.87 7.66
N ARG A 442 23.81 15.58 7.41
CA ARG A 442 22.86 15.20 8.46
C ARG A 442 22.06 13.98 8.05
N CYS A 443 22.13 12.92 8.87
CA CYS A 443 21.34 11.72 8.65
C CYS A 443 19.85 11.95 8.90
N ARG A 444 19.00 11.47 8.00
CA ARG A 444 17.54 11.58 8.13
C ARG A 444 16.94 10.52 9.06
N PHE A 445 17.69 9.49 9.46
CA PHE A 445 17.20 8.42 10.34
C PHE A 445 17.62 8.59 11.79
N CYS A 446 18.84 9.01 12.07
CA CYS A 446 19.37 9.06 13.43
C CYS A 446 19.80 10.46 13.87
N ALA A 447 19.56 11.48 13.06
CA ALA A 447 19.97 12.87 13.26
C ALA A 447 21.49 13.07 13.39
N LEU A 448 22.34 12.04 13.21
CA LEU A 448 23.80 12.18 13.22
C LEU A 448 24.20 13.31 12.28
N THR A 449 24.94 14.29 12.81
CA THR A 449 25.41 15.43 12.06
C THR A 449 26.94 15.44 12.08
N GLU A 450 27.55 15.48 10.91
CA GLU A 450 29.00 15.48 10.73
C GLU A 450 29.42 16.68 9.86
N ALA A 451 30.64 17.16 10.05
CA ALA A 451 31.20 18.13 9.11
C ALA A 451 31.36 17.48 7.72
N ALA A 452 31.15 18.25 6.66
CA ALA A 452 31.41 17.74 5.32
C ALA A 452 32.90 17.38 5.20
N PRO A 453 33.25 16.15 4.74
CA PRO A 453 34.62 15.76 4.59
C PRO A 453 35.31 16.58 3.49
N HIS A 454 36.61 16.81 3.63
CA HIS A 454 37.42 17.48 2.61
C HIS A 454 37.92 16.51 1.54
N VAL A 455 38.01 15.24 1.89
CA VAL A 455 38.49 14.17 0.99
C VAL A 455 37.51 12.99 1.03
N CYS A 456 37.46 12.23 -0.05
CA CYS A 456 36.62 11.05 -0.15
C CYS A 456 37.10 9.95 0.80
N SER A 457 36.24 9.38 1.60
CA SER A 457 36.57 8.27 2.52
C SER A 457 36.99 6.97 1.82
N ARG A 458 36.59 6.80 0.53
CA ARG A 458 36.93 5.58 -0.25
C ARG A 458 38.22 5.67 -1.03
N CYS A 459 38.48 6.82 -1.69
CA CYS A 459 39.64 6.95 -2.61
C CYS A 459 40.61 8.08 -2.28
N GLY A 460 40.35 8.86 -1.22
CA GLY A 460 41.20 9.99 -0.80
C GLY A 460 41.11 11.25 -1.66
N ALA A 461 40.36 11.25 -2.76
CA ALA A 461 40.26 12.38 -3.66
C ALA A 461 39.55 13.60 -3.01
N ALA A 462 40.04 14.81 -3.28
CA ALA A 462 39.49 16.05 -2.76
C ALA A 462 38.26 16.60 -3.56
N ARG A 463 37.93 15.93 -4.67
CA ARG A 463 36.83 16.36 -5.55
C ARG A 463 35.46 15.84 -5.06
N LEU A 464 34.87 16.55 -4.10
CA LEU A 464 33.54 16.25 -3.59
C LEU A 464 32.52 17.26 -4.10
N MET A 465 31.41 16.78 -4.68
CA MET A 465 30.41 17.62 -5.33
C MET A 465 29.01 17.29 -4.80
N PRO A 466 28.13 18.31 -4.63
CA PRO A 466 26.73 18.08 -4.33
C PRO A 466 26.00 17.44 -5.53
N VAL A 467 25.22 16.40 -5.28
CA VAL A 467 24.41 15.75 -6.32
C VAL A 467 23.12 16.53 -6.57
N GLY A 468 22.80 16.86 -7.83
CA GLY A 468 21.45 17.30 -8.15
C GLY A 468 21.20 18.23 -9.33
N ALA A 469 20.22 17.84 -10.20
CA ALA A 469 19.51 18.71 -11.16
C ALA A 469 18.01 18.35 -11.20
N GLY A 470 17.12 19.31 -11.48
CA GLY A 470 15.67 19.09 -11.51
C GLY A 470 15.11 18.87 -12.92
N SER A 471 13.93 18.22 -13.04
CA SER A 471 13.22 17.97 -14.31
C SER A 471 12.96 19.24 -15.13
N GLU A 472 12.68 20.38 -14.48
CA GLU A 472 12.42 21.66 -15.16
C GLU A 472 13.62 22.17 -15.96
N ARG A 473 14.83 22.10 -15.35
CA ARG A 473 16.06 22.52 -16.04
C ARG A 473 16.36 21.62 -17.23
N LEU A 474 16.12 20.32 -17.07
CA LEU A 474 16.29 19.36 -18.16
C LEU A 474 15.34 19.65 -19.32
N VAL A 475 14.06 19.92 -19.03
CA VAL A 475 13.07 20.33 -20.06
C VAL A 475 13.49 21.63 -20.74
N ALA A 476 13.90 22.63 -20.00
CA ALA A 476 14.36 23.90 -20.57
C ALA A 476 15.57 23.74 -21.50
N LEU A 477 16.52 22.87 -21.10
CA LEU A 477 17.68 22.53 -21.93
C LEU A 477 17.26 21.82 -23.23
N LEU A 478 16.42 20.79 -23.13
CA LEU A 478 15.99 19.98 -24.25
C LEU A 478 15.18 20.78 -25.28
N ARG A 479 14.35 21.74 -24.84
CA ARG A 479 13.60 22.65 -25.73
C ARG A 479 14.48 23.54 -26.57
N ARG A 480 15.74 23.78 -26.18
CA ARG A 480 16.71 24.53 -27.00
C ARG A 480 17.27 23.70 -28.16
N ILE A 481 17.22 22.38 -28.06
CA ILE A 481 17.85 21.48 -29.00
C ILE A 481 16.84 20.64 -29.80
N THR A 482 15.59 20.51 -29.33
CA THR A 482 14.49 19.84 -30.06
C THR A 482 13.14 20.47 -29.68
N PRO A 483 12.24 20.72 -30.67
CA PRO A 483 10.97 21.38 -30.40
C PRO A 483 9.94 20.44 -29.73
N ALA A 484 10.08 19.12 -29.89
CA ALA A 484 9.11 18.12 -29.42
C ALA A 484 9.51 17.58 -28.04
N VAL A 485 9.25 18.36 -26.98
CA VAL A 485 9.55 18.00 -25.60
C VAL A 485 8.30 18.11 -24.74
N TRP A 486 7.94 17.01 -24.09
CA TRP A 486 6.82 16.91 -23.14
C TRP A 486 7.34 16.65 -21.71
N ARG A 487 6.53 17.00 -20.73
CA ARG A 487 6.81 16.78 -19.31
C ARG A 487 5.70 15.94 -18.69
N PHE A 488 6.08 14.95 -17.86
CA PHE A 488 5.15 14.04 -17.17
C PHE A 488 5.64 13.77 -15.73
N ASP A 489 5.18 14.58 -14.81
CA ASP A 489 5.47 14.45 -13.38
C ASP A 489 4.27 14.92 -12.54
N SER A 490 4.37 14.81 -11.21
CA SER A 490 3.28 15.15 -10.27
C SER A 490 2.84 16.62 -10.31
N ASP A 491 3.66 17.54 -10.83
CA ASP A 491 3.31 18.95 -10.90
C ASP A 491 2.36 19.23 -12.09
N VAL A 492 2.35 18.34 -13.08
CA VAL A 492 1.56 18.46 -14.32
C VAL A 492 0.33 17.54 -14.28
N LEU A 493 0.39 16.47 -13.48
CA LEU A 493 -0.70 15.49 -13.33
C LEU A 493 -1.66 15.89 -12.23
N GLY A 494 -2.91 16.21 -12.59
CA GLY A 494 -3.99 16.44 -11.63
C GLY A 494 -4.81 15.17 -11.34
N SER A 495 -5.09 14.36 -12.37
CA SER A 495 -5.91 13.13 -12.27
C SER A 495 -5.48 12.06 -13.29
N GLY A 496 -5.90 10.82 -13.08
CA GLY A 496 -5.59 9.69 -13.99
C GLY A 496 -6.12 9.89 -15.43
N ALA A 497 -7.27 10.54 -15.60
CA ALA A 497 -7.84 10.85 -16.92
C ALA A 497 -6.98 11.86 -17.70
N GLU A 498 -6.27 12.75 -17.02
CA GLU A 498 -5.36 13.73 -17.63
C GLU A 498 -4.08 13.08 -18.14
N ALA A 499 -3.65 11.95 -17.53
CA ALA A 499 -2.45 11.25 -17.96
C ALA A 499 -2.51 10.80 -19.43
N ALA A 500 -3.64 10.23 -19.87
CA ALA A 500 -3.83 9.79 -21.24
C ALA A 500 -3.77 10.95 -22.23
N ALA A 501 -4.40 12.09 -21.90
CA ALA A 501 -4.41 13.30 -22.72
C ALA A 501 -3.00 13.92 -22.85
N LEU A 502 -2.23 13.94 -21.76
CA LEU A 502 -0.85 14.45 -21.75
C LEU A 502 0.10 13.56 -22.56
N LEU A 503 -0.13 12.25 -22.60
CA LEU A 503 0.72 11.30 -23.31
C LEU A 503 0.33 11.13 -24.79
N ALA A 504 -0.89 11.50 -25.21
CA ALA A 504 -1.37 11.34 -26.58
C ALA A 504 -0.48 12.06 -27.60
N PRO A 505 -0.09 13.35 -27.44
CA PRO A 505 0.77 14.02 -28.42
C PRO A 505 2.15 13.36 -28.57
N PHE A 506 2.71 12.84 -27.47
CA PHE A 506 3.97 12.10 -27.51
C PHE A 506 3.83 10.76 -28.25
N ARG A 507 2.71 10.06 -28.04
CA ARG A 507 2.44 8.79 -28.75
C ARG A 507 2.31 8.98 -30.26
N GLU A 508 1.69 10.09 -30.71
CA GLU A 508 1.43 10.38 -32.09
C GLU A 508 2.65 10.95 -32.84
N ARG A 509 3.35 11.89 -32.20
CA ARG A 509 4.39 12.68 -32.87
C ARG A 509 5.82 12.22 -32.58
N GLY A 510 6.02 11.36 -31.57
CA GLY A 510 7.35 11.02 -31.10
C GLY A 510 8.03 12.21 -30.39
N GLY A 511 9.35 12.18 -30.24
CA GLY A 511 10.16 13.22 -29.59
C GLY A 511 10.63 12.79 -28.19
N VAL A 512 10.73 13.75 -27.26
CA VAL A 512 11.33 13.52 -25.92
C VAL A 512 10.31 13.75 -24.82
N LEU A 513 10.03 12.74 -24.02
CA LEU A 513 9.23 12.80 -22.80
C LEU A 513 10.15 12.81 -21.59
N VAL A 514 10.16 13.90 -20.83
CA VAL A 514 10.84 13.97 -19.52
C VAL A 514 9.86 13.59 -18.44
N ALA A 515 10.14 12.53 -17.70
CA ALA A 515 9.21 11.95 -16.74
C ALA A 515 9.89 11.54 -15.43
N THR A 516 9.07 11.38 -14.40
CA THR A 516 9.45 10.67 -13.17
C THR A 516 8.98 9.21 -13.25
N SER A 517 9.16 8.43 -12.16
CA SER A 517 8.67 7.04 -12.08
C SER A 517 7.15 6.90 -12.31
N LEU A 518 6.38 7.98 -12.28
CA LEU A 518 4.94 8.00 -12.59
C LEU A 518 4.62 7.54 -14.03
N VAL A 519 5.59 7.55 -14.94
CA VAL A 519 5.42 7.09 -16.33
C VAL A 519 5.38 5.55 -16.44
N LEU A 520 5.80 4.81 -15.42
CA LEU A 520 5.97 3.35 -15.46
C LEU A 520 4.75 2.57 -15.95
N PRO A 521 3.52 2.83 -15.46
CA PRO A 521 2.33 2.12 -15.93
C PRO A 521 2.06 2.29 -17.41
N HIS A 522 2.53 3.39 -17.99
CA HIS A 522 2.27 3.76 -19.39
C HIS A 522 3.36 3.33 -20.37
N LEU A 523 4.54 2.92 -19.89
CA LEU A 523 5.71 2.64 -20.74
C LEU A 523 5.45 1.60 -21.84
N GLY A 524 4.72 0.54 -21.52
CA GLY A 524 4.36 -0.49 -22.51
C GLY A 524 3.56 0.07 -23.70
N ALA A 525 2.60 0.95 -23.42
CA ALA A 525 1.77 1.61 -24.43
C ALA A 525 2.52 2.70 -25.20
N LEU A 526 3.50 3.35 -24.58
CA LEU A 526 4.32 4.40 -25.22
C LEU A 526 5.32 3.83 -26.23
N ARG A 527 5.76 2.59 -26.07
CA ARG A 527 6.74 1.90 -26.94
C ARG A 527 7.93 2.79 -27.28
N PRO A 528 8.72 3.25 -26.28
CA PRO A 528 9.89 4.09 -26.55
C PRO A 528 10.97 3.31 -27.31
N ASP A 529 11.73 4.03 -28.15
CA ASP A 529 12.93 3.50 -28.83
C ASP A 529 14.18 3.63 -27.98
N LEU A 530 14.19 4.66 -27.11
CA LEU A 530 15.27 4.96 -26.18
C LEU A 530 14.70 5.34 -24.82
N VAL A 531 15.25 4.78 -23.75
CA VAL A 531 15.00 5.24 -22.38
C VAL A 531 16.31 5.68 -21.76
N GLY A 532 16.36 6.91 -21.23
CA GLY A 532 17.52 7.44 -20.53
C GLY A 532 17.23 7.66 -19.04
N PHE A 533 18.05 7.10 -18.16
CA PHE A 533 18.06 7.47 -16.74
C PHE A 533 19.07 8.59 -16.52
N VAL A 534 18.57 9.80 -16.26
CA VAL A 534 19.40 10.99 -16.08
C VAL A 534 19.91 11.04 -14.65
N ALA A 535 21.24 11.05 -14.47
CA ALA A 535 21.90 11.08 -13.17
C ALA A 535 21.33 10.04 -12.19
N ALA A 536 21.42 8.76 -12.54
CA ALA A 536 20.86 7.63 -11.78
C ALA A 536 21.40 7.55 -10.35
N ASP A 537 22.53 8.17 -10.05
CA ASP A 537 23.08 8.28 -8.70
C ASP A 537 22.09 8.85 -7.69
N ARG A 538 21.16 9.70 -8.13
CA ARG A 538 20.11 10.24 -7.27
C ARG A 538 19.15 9.17 -6.77
N MET A 539 18.82 8.19 -7.61
CA MET A 539 17.98 7.07 -7.25
C MET A 539 18.75 6.04 -6.43
N LEU A 540 20.00 5.74 -6.85
CA LEU A 540 20.88 4.79 -6.19
C LEU A 540 21.24 5.20 -4.75
N HIS A 541 21.35 6.50 -4.50
CA HIS A 541 21.77 7.07 -3.22
C HIS A 541 20.69 7.93 -2.57
N ARG A 542 19.42 7.52 -2.69
CA ARG A 542 18.37 8.09 -1.85
C ARG A 542 18.69 7.81 -0.38
N PRO A 543 18.35 8.72 0.54
CA PRO A 543 18.56 8.46 1.96
C PRO A 543 17.52 7.46 2.51
N GLU A 544 17.47 6.29 1.92
CA GLU A 544 16.62 5.15 2.27
C GLU A 544 17.40 3.83 2.13
N TYR A 545 17.14 2.87 3.00
CA TYR A 545 17.88 1.60 3.01
C TYR A 545 17.59 0.71 1.80
N ARG A 546 16.50 0.96 1.05
CA ARG A 546 16.08 0.23 -0.15
C ARG A 546 16.50 0.90 -1.46
N ALA A 547 17.30 1.97 -1.42
CA ALA A 547 17.60 2.78 -2.60
C ALA A 547 18.20 1.96 -3.75
N ALA A 548 19.21 1.14 -3.47
CA ALA A 548 19.86 0.27 -4.45
C ALA A 548 18.90 -0.79 -5.03
N GLU A 549 18.11 -1.43 -4.19
CA GLU A 549 17.08 -2.40 -4.57
C GLU A 549 16.06 -1.79 -5.51
N ARG A 550 15.51 -0.62 -5.15
CA ARG A 550 14.49 0.07 -5.94
C ARG A 550 15.04 0.57 -7.28
N ALA A 551 16.26 1.08 -7.30
CA ALA A 551 16.91 1.50 -8.54
C ALA A 551 17.12 0.31 -9.48
N LEU A 552 17.60 -0.83 -8.98
CA LEU A 552 17.74 -2.06 -9.74
C LEU A 552 16.39 -2.52 -10.32
N ALA A 553 15.36 -2.61 -9.47
CA ALA A 553 14.03 -3.05 -9.86
C ALA A 553 13.45 -2.12 -10.94
N LEU A 554 13.57 -0.80 -10.78
CA LEU A 554 13.09 0.20 -11.72
C LEU A 554 13.77 0.06 -13.10
N ILE A 555 15.10 0.02 -13.14
CA ILE A 555 15.85 -0.06 -14.41
C ILE A 555 15.53 -1.39 -15.13
N ARG A 556 15.45 -2.51 -14.41
CA ARG A 556 15.09 -3.82 -14.98
C ARG A 556 13.66 -3.84 -15.51
N THR A 557 12.69 -3.35 -14.73
CA THR A 557 11.28 -3.30 -15.14
C THR A 557 11.11 -2.47 -16.41
N VAL A 558 11.73 -1.29 -16.47
CA VAL A 558 11.71 -0.42 -17.65
C VAL A 558 12.32 -1.12 -18.87
N GLY A 559 13.49 -1.72 -18.73
CA GLY A 559 14.15 -2.41 -19.82
C GLY A 559 13.39 -3.62 -20.34
N MET A 560 12.75 -4.39 -19.48
CA MET A 560 11.93 -5.54 -19.85
C MET A 560 10.59 -5.12 -20.50
N ALA A 561 9.94 -4.08 -19.94
CA ALA A 561 8.65 -3.59 -20.45
C ALA A 561 8.75 -2.97 -21.85
N THR A 562 9.82 -2.22 -22.11
CA THR A 562 9.95 -1.43 -23.35
C THR A 562 10.70 -2.15 -24.45
N ARG A 563 11.62 -3.05 -24.11
CA ARG A 563 12.63 -3.65 -25.00
C ARG A 563 13.51 -2.59 -25.71
N ALA A 564 13.44 -1.33 -25.30
CA ALA A 564 14.23 -0.23 -25.79
C ALA A 564 15.71 -0.36 -25.39
N LEU A 565 16.58 0.42 -26.02
CA LEU A 565 17.90 0.67 -25.46
C LEU A 565 17.74 1.53 -24.19
N VAL A 566 18.24 1.06 -23.07
CA VAL A 566 18.26 1.78 -21.80
C VAL A 566 19.66 2.37 -21.60
N LEU A 567 19.77 3.68 -21.49
CA LEU A 567 21.01 4.36 -21.15
C LEU A 567 20.94 4.88 -19.72
N VAL A 568 21.94 4.50 -18.90
CA VAL A 568 22.01 4.91 -17.50
C VAL A 568 23.23 5.79 -17.29
N GLU A 569 23.00 7.05 -16.94
CA GLU A 569 24.04 7.98 -16.53
C GLU A 569 24.35 7.79 -15.04
N THR A 570 25.61 7.50 -14.71
CA THR A 570 26.03 7.33 -13.32
C THR A 570 27.51 7.71 -13.13
N ALA A 571 27.85 8.27 -11.98
CA ALA A 571 29.24 8.48 -11.56
C ALA A 571 29.83 7.23 -10.86
N ASP A 572 28.99 6.22 -10.55
CA ASP A 572 29.44 4.91 -10.05
C ASP A 572 29.00 3.75 -10.95
N PRO A 573 29.61 3.57 -12.13
CA PRO A 573 29.28 2.45 -13.02
C PRO A 573 29.58 1.08 -12.40
N SER A 574 30.37 1.04 -11.32
CA SER A 574 30.67 -0.18 -10.56
C SER A 574 29.64 -0.51 -9.48
N HIS A 575 28.66 0.36 -9.26
CA HIS A 575 27.64 0.16 -8.24
C HIS A 575 26.94 -1.21 -8.39
N PRO A 576 26.79 -2.00 -7.30
CA PRO A 576 26.23 -3.36 -7.38
C PRO A 576 24.87 -3.43 -8.09
N ALA A 577 23.99 -2.47 -7.83
CA ALA A 577 22.66 -2.41 -8.47
C ALA A 577 22.77 -2.18 -9.99
N VAL A 578 23.68 -1.31 -10.46
CA VAL A 578 23.88 -1.03 -11.89
C VAL A 578 24.43 -2.26 -12.61
N ARG A 579 25.41 -2.91 -12.03
CA ARG A 579 26.00 -4.16 -12.56
C ARG A 579 24.99 -5.31 -12.60
N ALA A 580 24.11 -5.38 -11.61
CA ALA A 580 23.09 -6.43 -11.51
C ALA A 580 22.00 -6.33 -12.59
N VAL A 581 21.80 -5.17 -13.24
CA VAL A 581 20.74 -5.00 -14.26
C VAL A 581 20.83 -6.04 -15.38
N THR A 582 22.03 -6.29 -15.88
CA THR A 582 22.32 -7.23 -16.98
C THR A 582 22.96 -8.53 -16.51
N ALA A 583 23.19 -8.69 -15.22
CA ALA A 583 23.82 -9.88 -14.68
C ALA A 583 22.95 -11.13 -14.95
N PRO A 584 23.56 -12.27 -15.28
CA PRO A 584 22.82 -13.52 -15.48
C PRO A 584 22.17 -14.04 -14.20
N SER A 585 22.69 -13.61 -13.05
CA SER A 585 22.13 -13.94 -11.72
C SER A 585 22.17 -12.72 -10.81
N LEU A 586 21.07 -12.52 -10.06
CA LEU A 586 20.98 -11.48 -9.04
C LEU A 586 21.52 -11.92 -7.67
N ARG A 587 21.96 -13.19 -7.52
CA ARG A 587 22.46 -13.72 -6.24
C ARG A 587 23.56 -12.87 -5.60
N PRO A 588 24.59 -12.40 -6.32
CA PRO A 588 25.63 -11.58 -5.71
C PRO A 588 25.10 -10.25 -5.16
N PHE A 589 24.16 -9.61 -5.86
CA PHE A 589 23.52 -8.40 -5.40
C PHE A 589 22.73 -8.64 -4.11
N TYR A 590 21.88 -9.68 -4.09
CA TYR A 590 21.09 -10.02 -2.90
C TYR A 590 21.98 -10.42 -1.71
N ALA A 591 23.08 -11.13 -1.95
CA ALA A 591 24.00 -11.49 -0.87
C ALA A 591 24.59 -10.25 -0.18
N GLY A 592 25.10 -9.29 -0.96
CA GLY A 592 25.67 -8.05 -0.42
C GLY A 592 24.62 -7.17 0.27
N GLU A 593 23.40 -7.07 -0.28
CA GLU A 593 22.30 -6.33 0.34
C GLU A 593 21.88 -6.97 1.68
N LEU A 594 21.77 -8.29 1.74
CA LEU A 594 21.40 -8.99 2.97
C LEU A 594 22.47 -8.84 4.05
N GLU A 595 23.75 -8.95 3.70
CA GLU A 595 24.87 -8.73 4.63
C GLU A 595 24.82 -7.30 5.22
N MET A 596 24.64 -6.29 4.38
CA MET A 596 24.52 -4.90 4.83
C MET A 596 23.28 -4.70 5.74
N ARG A 597 22.13 -5.29 5.39
CA ARG A 597 20.91 -5.17 6.20
C ARG A 597 21.00 -5.89 7.54
N GLU A 598 21.68 -7.03 7.59
CA GLU A 598 21.95 -7.74 8.83
C GLU A 598 22.85 -6.91 9.76
N ALA A 599 23.96 -6.40 9.23
CA ALA A 599 24.90 -5.59 10.00
C ALA A 599 24.28 -4.30 10.54
N LEU A 600 23.33 -3.69 9.82
CA LEU A 600 22.68 -2.43 10.20
C LEU A 600 21.28 -2.63 10.84
N GLY A 601 20.81 -3.86 11.02
CA GLY A 601 19.52 -4.15 11.61
C GLY A 601 18.35 -3.61 10.77
N TYR A 602 18.30 -3.92 9.47
CA TYR A 602 17.19 -3.61 8.58
C TYR A 602 16.36 -4.86 8.23
N PRO A 603 15.13 -4.70 7.71
CA PRO A 603 14.36 -5.85 7.23
C PRO A 603 15.11 -6.68 6.17
N PRO A 604 15.06 -8.02 6.25
CA PRO A 604 14.15 -8.83 7.06
C PRO A 604 14.62 -9.15 8.49
N PHE A 605 15.79 -8.71 8.93
CA PHE A 605 16.41 -9.08 10.21
C PHE A 605 15.77 -8.36 11.41
N ARG A 606 15.30 -7.13 11.21
CA ARG A 606 14.51 -6.36 12.18
C ARG A 606 13.29 -5.74 11.51
N SER A 607 12.20 -5.55 12.26
CA SER A 607 11.04 -4.79 11.83
C SER A 607 11.29 -3.29 11.97
N LEU A 608 10.66 -2.50 11.09
CA LEU A 608 10.68 -1.04 11.15
C LEU A 608 9.28 -0.51 11.46
N THR A 609 9.21 0.50 12.33
CA THR A 609 8.00 1.29 12.56
C THR A 609 8.38 2.77 12.56
N ALA A 610 7.76 3.56 11.69
CA ALA A 610 7.91 5.01 11.69
C ALA A 610 6.80 5.64 12.52
N LEU A 611 7.17 6.55 13.42
CA LEU A 611 6.23 7.36 14.17
C LEU A 611 6.34 8.81 13.73
N ARG A 612 5.21 9.42 13.37
CA ARG A 612 5.10 10.85 13.13
C ARG A 612 4.36 11.50 14.29
N ILE A 613 5.02 12.46 14.91
CA ILE A 613 4.48 13.25 16.01
C ILE A 613 4.18 14.65 15.46
N THR A 614 2.96 15.15 15.68
CA THR A 614 2.51 16.45 15.21
C THR A 614 1.89 17.23 16.37
N ALA A 615 2.37 18.44 16.65
CA ALA A 615 1.88 19.29 17.73
C ALA A 615 1.87 20.77 17.31
N ARG A 616 1.04 21.59 17.96
CA ARG A 616 1.07 23.05 17.75
C ARG A 616 2.31 23.67 18.41
N ALA A 617 2.61 23.26 19.63
CA ALA A 617 3.82 23.66 20.34
C ALA A 617 4.96 22.70 20.03
N GLN A 618 6.08 23.20 19.53
CA GLN A 618 7.27 22.41 19.25
C GLN A 618 7.76 21.66 20.48
N ALA A 619 7.80 22.32 21.65
CA ALA A 619 8.23 21.73 22.91
C ALA A 619 7.40 20.48 23.31
N ALA A 620 6.08 20.48 23.02
CA ALA A 620 5.22 19.32 23.31
C ALA A 620 5.55 18.13 22.42
N ALA A 621 5.85 18.36 21.12
CA ALA A 621 6.28 17.32 20.21
C ALA A 621 7.67 16.78 20.61
N GLU A 622 8.60 17.66 20.96
CA GLU A 622 9.94 17.29 21.44
C GLU A 622 9.90 16.46 22.71
N ALA A 623 9.08 16.84 23.69
CA ALA A 623 8.94 16.10 24.96
C ALA A 623 8.42 14.66 24.72
N VAL A 624 7.43 14.47 23.85
CA VAL A 624 6.93 13.14 23.49
C VAL A 624 8.00 12.35 22.74
N ALA A 625 8.68 12.98 21.79
CA ALA A 625 9.76 12.35 21.02
C ALA A 625 10.93 11.93 21.92
N ALA A 626 11.35 12.77 22.87
CA ALA A 626 12.40 12.46 23.84
C ALA A 626 12.01 11.32 24.77
N ARG A 627 10.75 11.29 25.23
CA ARG A 627 10.24 10.20 26.06
C ARG A 627 10.19 8.85 25.32
N LEU A 628 9.81 8.86 24.04
CA LEU A 628 9.89 7.66 23.19
C LEU A 628 11.33 7.19 23.05
N ALA A 629 12.26 8.11 22.78
CA ALA A 629 13.68 7.79 22.64
C ALA A 629 14.30 7.23 23.93
N ALA A 630 13.82 7.64 25.11
CA ALA A 630 14.22 7.08 26.40
C ALA A 630 13.70 5.65 26.65
N GLY A 631 12.70 5.19 25.90
CA GLY A 631 12.16 3.82 25.96
C GLY A 631 12.96 2.79 25.16
N ALA A 632 14.16 3.10 24.68
CA ALA A 632 15.02 2.16 23.99
C ALA A 632 15.41 0.99 24.91
N THR A 633 15.34 -0.23 24.36
CA THR A 633 15.73 -1.47 25.04
C THR A 633 16.68 -2.25 24.13
N PRO A 634 17.37 -3.32 24.62
CA PRO A 634 18.17 -4.17 23.74
C PRO A 634 17.40 -4.76 22.55
N GLU A 635 16.08 -4.96 22.70
CA GLU A 635 15.20 -5.47 21.65
C GLU A 635 14.71 -4.35 20.69
N VAL A 636 14.76 -3.09 21.12
CA VAL A 636 14.16 -1.95 20.43
C VAL A 636 15.15 -0.79 20.34
N GLU A 637 15.69 -0.56 19.16
CA GLU A 637 16.49 0.62 18.82
C GLU A 637 15.61 1.75 18.33
N ILE A 638 15.81 2.95 18.89
CA ILE A 638 15.08 4.16 18.51
C ILE A 638 16.02 5.13 17.82
N LEU A 639 15.68 5.54 16.60
CA LEU A 639 16.41 6.49 15.79
C LEU A 639 15.63 7.79 15.69
N GLY A 640 16.27 8.90 15.92
CA GLY A 640 15.63 10.23 16.02
C GLY A 640 15.59 10.70 17.47
N PRO A 641 14.74 11.66 17.86
CA PRO A 641 13.73 12.35 17.05
C PRO A 641 14.35 13.32 16.04
N ILE A 642 13.74 13.43 14.87
CA ILE A 642 14.19 14.31 13.79
C ILE A 642 13.05 15.27 13.44
N PRO A 643 13.25 16.60 13.47
CA PRO A 643 12.26 17.51 12.94
C PRO A 643 12.13 17.31 11.43
N GLU A 644 10.92 17.19 10.92
CA GLU A 644 10.65 17.15 9.49
C GLU A 644 11.03 18.50 8.87
N ALA A 645 11.87 18.48 7.83
CA ALA A 645 12.31 19.68 7.15
C ALA A 645 11.16 20.27 6.31
N GLY A 646 10.82 21.55 6.52
CA GLY A 646 9.80 22.26 5.73
C GLY A 646 9.00 23.23 6.58
N ALA A 647 8.07 23.95 5.93
CA ALA A 647 7.13 24.80 6.63
C ALA A 647 6.20 23.96 7.53
N PRO A 648 5.81 24.45 8.70
CA PRO A 648 4.84 23.76 9.56
C PRO A 648 3.56 23.44 8.76
N TRP A 649 3.13 22.20 8.80
CA TRP A 649 1.86 21.81 8.16
C TRP A 649 0.69 22.28 9.02
N GLU A 650 -0.18 23.12 8.48
CA GLU A 650 -1.27 23.73 9.25
C GLU A 650 -0.81 24.39 10.55
N GLY A 651 0.38 25.00 10.57
CA GLY A 651 0.94 25.64 11.77
C GLY A 651 1.38 24.68 12.87
N ARG A 652 1.60 23.38 12.56
CA ARG A 652 2.03 22.36 13.50
C ARG A 652 3.46 21.90 13.22
N ALA A 653 4.26 21.76 14.27
CA ALA A 653 5.57 21.12 14.20
C ALA A 653 5.43 19.61 14.00
N ARG A 654 6.32 19.01 13.21
CA ARG A 654 6.36 17.57 12.92
C ARG A 654 7.72 16.98 13.29
N TRP A 655 7.67 15.81 13.86
CA TRP A 655 8.82 15.02 14.27
C TRP A 655 8.68 13.60 13.78
N GLU A 656 9.77 13.03 13.35
CA GLU A 656 9.84 11.63 12.91
C GLU A 656 10.77 10.84 13.82
N ILE A 657 10.32 9.62 14.17
CA ILE A 657 11.09 8.64 14.91
C ILE A 657 11.00 7.32 14.17
N VAL A 658 12.12 6.64 13.98
CA VAL A 658 12.16 5.28 13.42
C VAL A 658 12.53 4.31 14.53
N ILE A 659 11.70 3.29 14.69
CA ILE A 659 11.90 2.20 15.65
C ILE A 659 12.34 0.97 14.88
N LYS A 660 13.49 0.40 15.24
CA LYS A 660 13.96 -0.91 14.78
C LYS A 660 13.78 -1.90 15.91
N ALA A 661 13.03 -2.97 15.70
CA ALA A 661 12.78 -3.99 16.71
C ALA A 661 13.09 -5.39 16.20
N ALA A 662 13.45 -6.30 17.11
CA ALA A 662 13.68 -7.72 16.78
C ALA A 662 12.43 -8.38 16.16
N GLY A 663 11.24 -7.87 16.50
CA GLY A 663 9.97 -8.26 15.91
C GLY A 663 8.93 -7.15 16.10
N ARG A 664 7.89 -7.17 15.29
CA ARG A 664 6.83 -6.15 15.31
C ARG A 664 6.12 -6.04 16.66
N SER A 665 5.90 -7.17 17.33
CA SER A 665 5.29 -7.21 18.66
C SER A 665 6.04 -6.37 19.70
N ALA A 666 7.37 -6.32 19.64
CA ALA A 666 8.19 -5.51 20.55
C ALA A 666 7.97 -4.01 20.30
N ALA A 667 7.96 -3.58 19.04
CA ALA A 667 7.63 -2.21 18.66
C ALA A 667 6.19 -1.84 19.07
N ASN A 668 5.22 -2.73 18.84
CA ASN A 668 3.81 -2.50 19.14
C ASN A 668 3.54 -2.35 20.65
N ARG A 669 4.20 -3.12 21.51
CA ARG A 669 4.11 -2.95 22.97
C ARG A 669 4.54 -1.55 23.43
N LEU A 670 5.56 -0.97 22.80
CA LEU A 670 6.03 0.38 23.12
C LEU A 670 5.08 1.48 22.58
N VAL A 671 4.58 1.29 21.37
CA VAL A 671 3.87 2.33 20.62
C VAL A 671 2.38 2.39 20.95
N ARG A 672 1.73 1.25 21.18
CA ARG A 672 0.27 1.17 21.39
C ARG A 672 -0.25 2.05 22.55
N PRO A 673 0.38 2.08 23.74
CA PRO A 673 -0.07 2.96 24.83
C PRO A 673 -0.09 4.44 24.45
N LEU A 674 0.87 4.87 23.63
CA LEU A 674 0.97 6.26 23.19
C LEU A 674 -0.12 6.61 22.16
N LEU A 675 -0.43 5.69 21.27
CA LEU A 675 -1.54 5.86 20.32
C LEU A 675 -2.89 5.90 21.03
N LEU A 676 -3.05 5.17 22.13
CA LEU A 676 -4.21 5.26 23.03
C LEU A 676 -4.25 6.56 23.84
N GLY A 677 -3.26 7.43 23.72
CA GLY A 677 -3.18 8.72 24.38
C GLY A 677 -2.66 8.67 25.82
N ILE A 678 -2.16 7.50 26.29
CA ILE A 678 -1.62 7.36 27.64
C ILE A 678 -0.37 8.25 27.79
N GLY A 679 -0.48 9.28 28.63
CA GLY A 679 0.58 10.25 28.88
C GLY A 679 0.95 11.11 27.66
N VAL A 680 0.06 11.28 26.69
CA VAL A 680 0.22 12.15 25.53
C VAL A 680 -0.64 13.40 25.70
N PRO A 681 -0.09 14.62 25.58
CA PRO A 681 -0.87 15.86 25.65
C PRO A 681 -1.99 15.87 24.60
N ARG A 682 -3.12 16.53 24.91
CA ARG A 682 -4.31 16.55 24.04
C ARG A 682 -4.07 17.19 22.66
N ASP A 683 -3.15 18.12 22.59
CA ASP A 683 -2.76 18.83 21.35
C ASP A 683 -1.74 18.07 20.49
N VAL A 684 -1.15 16.99 20.99
CA VAL A 684 -0.22 16.14 20.27
C VAL A 684 -0.97 15.01 19.53
N ARG A 685 -0.65 14.86 18.26
CA ARG A 685 -1.12 13.71 17.43
C ARG A 685 0.07 12.80 17.12
N ILE A 686 -0.11 11.52 17.32
CA ILE A 686 0.87 10.49 16.96
C ILE A 686 0.23 9.59 15.91
N SER A 687 0.94 9.34 14.83
CA SER A 687 0.57 8.31 13.86
C SER A 687 1.72 7.32 13.70
N ALA A 688 1.39 6.04 13.57
CA ALA A 688 2.36 4.98 13.36
C ALA A 688 2.22 4.43 11.93
N ASP A 689 3.35 4.00 11.38
CA ASP A 689 3.45 3.29 10.13
C ASP A 689 4.37 2.09 10.32
N ALA A 690 3.77 0.91 10.46
CA ALA A 690 4.52 -0.33 10.50
C ALA A 690 4.89 -0.74 9.07
N ASP A 691 6.16 -1.13 8.86
CA ASP A 691 6.77 -1.36 7.55
C ASP A 691 6.58 -0.18 6.59
N PRO A 692 7.12 0.99 6.92
CA PRO A 692 7.00 2.16 6.08
C PRO A 692 7.64 1.91 4.71
N HIS A 693 6.92 2.26 3.65
CA HIS A 693 7.40 2.10 2.29
C HIS A 693 8.46 3.15 1.96
N ASP A 694 8.26 4.38 2.43
CA ASP A 694 9.16 5.52 2.28
C ASP A 694 9.60 5.99 3.66
N LEU A 695 10.88 5.89 3.93
CA LEU A 695 11.54 6.41 5.13
C LEU A 695 12.51 7.52 4.78
#